data_3a74cb557f6e7e8a48fa21db95cacdb1
#
_entry.id   3a74cb557f6e7e8a48fa21db95cacdb1
#
_cell.length_a   1.000
_cell.length_b   1.000
_cell.length_c   1.000
_cell.angle_alpha   90.00
_cell.angle_beta   90.00
_cell.angle_gamma   90.00
#
_symmetry.space_group_name_H-M   'P 1'
#
loop_
_entity.id
_entity.type
_entity.pdbx_description
1 polymer ?
#
loop_
_entity_poly.entity_id
_entity_poly.type
_entity_poly.pdbx_seq_one_letter_code
_entity_poly.pdbx_strand_id
1 'polypeptide(L)'
;MDYHEAAAFLFDLRRFSVRPGTERVEALLDRLGNPEDDVPFVQVTGSNGKGSTARMTESILREAGLSVGLYTSPHLSALAERVRVDGLQMTEAAIVDFVEEAKPWLVERAAAGEPLTFFEVVTAMAIRDFARRDVDVAVLEVGLGGEYDATSAVDPVATAVTNVSLEHTAVLGDTVAEIARTKARIAEPDAPLVTACEGEALDVVREVAAEAGAPVATVARAKRREDGEKDADGDDGDDGDAPALSVTYDGRVSPTDAEVTLAGELAGTYRIPLVGDHQATNAGVAVALARRTAAAVGERSDADGVESEAADPLPESAIRDGLSQATWPGRFEVIDTAPLTVLDGAHNPAACETLARTLDEYDYDDLHLVYGAMHDKDHAGAASALPDAASAVTCRPALNRAEDPEVLATALRTAGVDGVTVGDDVAAALDDAVARADPGDCVLLLGSLFAVAEARAARLRTVTPRSVGKSGKRAGADARRALDAGGVSPDGAAILADGIDHRVLALRLRGDRAERVAAAVREAGGDGVIGGLGAGEGRVPDGEQVPVTLGATIAEYRDLLDRMRAREGTGLDGVAADIARRLERDGVAVESGGDSGPDYPWTDGTAVMGVLNVTPDSFHDGGRHEALADAVAGVERMVEAGVDVVDVGGESTRPGAEPVPVAEEIDRVVPTIEAIQSVPAVADGDVLISVDTRKAPVATAALEAGADVINDVTGLADPEMREVVADADCPVVLMHSLDAPVDPSNDPEYDDVVSDVIASLRERLALADTAGIDRDKVIVDPGLGFGKSAAEAFELIDRVGEFAALDCPVLVGHSHKSMFGAVDRAPDDREHATVAATALAADRGADIVRVHDVAENRAAVDVAAAVNGADRRDGAHAEDISDE
;
A
#
# COMPACT_ATOMS: atom_id res chain seq x y z
N MET A 1 27.48 3.72 -9.11
CA MET A 1 26.78 5.06 -9.11
C MET A 1 25.75 5.06 -8.00
N ASP A 2 25.20 6.21 -7.61
CA ASP A 2 24.04 6.21 -6.71
C ASP A 2 22.72 6.09 -7.48
N TYR A 3 21.60 5.87 -6.76
CA TYR A 3 20.29 5.70 -7.37
C TYR A 3 19.86 6.92 -8.21
N HIS A 4 20.11 8.13 -7.72
CA HIS A 4 19.70 9.34 -8.42
C HIS A 4 20.46 9.55 -9.73
N GLU A 5 21.73 9.15 -9.78
CA GLU A 5 22.53 9.13 -11.02
C GLU A 5 21.96 8.08 -12.00
N ALA A 6 21.54 6.91 -11.48
CA ALA A 6 20.93 5.85 -12.29
C ALA A 6 19.56 6.28 -12.83
N ALA A 7 18.69 6.80 -11.96
CA ALA A 7 17.37 7.31 -12.34
C ALA A 7 17.48 8.47 -13.33
N ALA A 8 18.36 9.44 -13.08
CA ALA A 8 18.61 10.55 -14.00
C ALA A 8 19.06 10.09 -15.38
N PHE A 9 19.95 9.08 -15.44
CA PHE A 9 20.35 8.47 -16.72
C PHE A 9 19.17 7.84 -17.45
N LEU A 10 18.32 7.08 -16.76
CA LEU A 10 17.14 6.46 -17.35
C LEU A 10 16.16 7.53 -17.85
N PHE A 11 15.86 8.55 -17.05
CA PHE A 11 14.93 9.61 -17.47
C PHE A 11 15.46 10.46 -18.64
N ASP A 12 16.76 10.61 -18.77
CA ASP A 12 17.36 11.30 -19.91
C ASP A 12 17.11 10.56 -21.25
N LEU A 13 16.82 9.25 -21.20
CA LEU A 13 16.42 8.48 -22.37
C LEU A 13 15.04 8.90 -22.93
N ARG A 14 14.20 9.60 -22.16
CA ARG A 14 12.92 10.17 -22.62
C ARG A 14 13.08 11.18 -23.79
N ARG A 15 14.27 11.70 -24.00
CA ARG A 15 14.59 12.57 -25.14
C ARG A 15 14.56 11.86 -26.50
N PHE A 16 14.63 10.54 -26.52
CA PHE A 16 14.60 9.77 -27.76
C PHE A 16 13.16 9.46 -28.17
N SER A 17 12.90 9.62 -29.48
CA SER A 17 11.57 9.35 -30.03
C SER A 17 11.30 7.85 -30.12
N VAL A 18 10.07 7.46 -29.81
CA VAL A 18 9.58 6.09 -30.00
C VAL A 18 9.70 5.70 -31.48
N ARG A 19 10.24 4.51 -31.72
CA ARG A 19 10.29 3.86 -33.04
C ARG A 19 9.65 2.46 -32.87
N PRO A 20 8.69 2.10 -33.71
CA PRO A 20 8.07 0.77 -33.68
C PRO A 20 9.11 -0.34 -33.88
N GLY A 21 8.89 -1.48 -33.20
CA GLY A 21 9.70 -2.70 -33.33
C GLY A 21 10.37 -3.11 -32.05
N THR A 22 10.57 -4.42 -31.88
CA THR A 22 11.15 -5.08 -30.70
C THR A 22 12.66 -5.28 -30.80
N GLU A 23 13.25 -5.17 -32.01
CA GLU A 23 14.64 -5.57 -32.29
C GLU A 23 15.68 -4.86 -31.39
N ARG A 24 15.36 -3.65 -30.87
CA ARG A 24 16.28 -2.92 -29.99
C ARG A 24 16.23 -3.46 -28.55
N VAL A 25 15.03 -3.82 -28.09
CA VAL A 25 14.86 -4.47 -26.77
C VAL A 25 15.45 -5.84 -26.81
N GLU A 26 15.17 -6.65 -27.83
CA GLU A 26 15.75 -7.97 -28.04
C GLU A 26 17.29 -7.91 -28.05
N ALA A 27 17.88 -6.91 -28.72
CA ALA A 27 19.34 -6.74 -28.71
C ALA A 27 19.89 -6.35 -27.31
N LEU A 28 19.10 -5.67 -26.45
CA LEU A 28 19.47 -5.42 -25.07
C LEU A 28 19.33 -6.68 -24.22
N LEU A 29 18.25 -7.43 -24.38
CA LEU A 29 18.01 -8.70 -23.69
C LEU A 29 19.10 -9.74 -24.04
N ASP A 30 19.46 -9.89 -25.33
CA ASP A 30 20.61 -10.72 -25.77
C ASP A 30 21.91 -10.29 -25.06
N ARG A 31 22.14 -8.99 -24.91
CA ARG A 31 23.31 -8.46 -24.18
C ARG A 31 23.28 -8.80 -22.70
N LEU A 32 22.09 -8.90 -22.11
CA LEU A 32 21.86 -9.25 -20.70
C LEU A 32 21.82 -10.76 -20.46
N GLY A 33 21.93 -11.58 -21.53
CA GLY A 33 21.98 -13.04 -21.46
C GLY A 33 20.65 -13.74 -21.68
N ASN A 34 19.69 -13.10 -22.36
CA ASN A 34 18.34 -13.56 -22.68
C ASN A 34 17.51 -13.93 -21.44
N PRO A 35 17.36 -13.01 -20.47
CA PRO A 35 16.60 -13.29 -19.26
C PRO A 35 15.11 -13.61 -19.53
N GLU A 36 14.60 -13.26 -20.72
CA GLU A 36 13.25 -13.60 -21.18
C GLU A 36 13.02 -15.10 -21.38
N ASP A 37 14.07 -15.88 -21.58
CA ASP A 37 13.97 -17.35 -21.76
C ASP A 37 13.70 -18.09 -20.43
N ASP A 38 14.00 -17.45 -19.29
CA ASP A 38 13.94 -18.05 -17.96
C ASP A 38 12.57 -17.91 -17.29
N VAL A 39 11.71 -16.97 -17.74
CA VAL A 39 10.45 -16.61 -17.08
C VAL A 39 9.25 -16.79 -18.02
N PRO A 40 8.16 -17.43 -17.59
CA PRO A 40 6.87 -17.39 -18.29
C PRO A 40 6.23 -15.98 -18.20
N PHE A 41 5.74 -15.46 -19.34
CA PHE A 41 5.15 -14.13 -19.38
C PHE A 41 3.65 -14.15 -19.70
N VAL A 42 2.94 -13.15 -19.18
CA VAL A 42 1.56 -12.82 -19.51
C VAL A 42 1.49 -11.40 -20.00
N GLN A 43 0.81 -11.11 -21.10
CA GLN A 43 0.67 -9.75 -21.62
C GLN A 43 -0.76 -9.26 -21.52
N VAL A 44 -0.93 -8.00 -21.07
CA VAL A 44 -2.23 -7.32 -20.97
C VAL A 44 -2.22 -6.04 -21.78
N THR A 45 -3.01 -5.99 -22.85
CA THR A 45 -3.23 -4.79 -23.68
C THR A 45 -4.68 -4.34 -23.64
N GLY A 46 -4.97 -3.20 -24.22
CA GLY A 46 -6.30 -2.61 -24.35
C GLY A 46 -6.25 -1.09 -24.38
N SER A 47 -7.38 -0.43 -24.55
CA SER A 47 -7.47 1.02 -24.47
C SER A 47 -7.49 1.45 -22.99
N ASN A 48 -8.41 0.93 -22.21
CA ASN A 48 -8.54 1.20 -20.78
C ASN A 48 -8.51 -0.10 -19.96
N GLY A 49 -8.19 -0.01 -18.67
CA GLY A 49 -8.25 -1.14 -17.73
C GLY A 49 -7.01 -2.05 -17.70
N LYS A 50 -5.99 -1.83 -18.54
CA LYS A 50 -4.77 -2.66 -18.60
C LYS A 50 -4.12 -2.85 -17.24
N GLY A 51 -3.76 -1.75 -16.57
CA GLY A 51 -3.09 -1.79 -15.27
C GLY A 51 -3.94 -2.42 -14.17
N SER A 52 -5.24 -2.11 -14.11
CA SER A 52 -6.17 -2.75 -13.15
C SER A 52 -6.26 -4.26 -13.38
N THR A 53 -6.40 -4.70 -14.65
CA THR A 53 -6.44 -6.13 -15.01
C THR A 53 -5.11 -6.82 -14.67
N ALA A 54 -3.97 -6.21 -15.03
CA ALA A 54 -2.66 -6.77 -14.71
C ALA A 54 -2.44 -6.91 -13.20
N ARG A 55 -2.82 -5.90 -12.42
CA ARG A 55 -2.72 -5.92 -10.96
C ARG A 55 -3.62 -6.96 -10.31
N MET A 56 -4.87 -7.09 -10.77
CA MET A 56 -5.78 -8.13 -10.29
C MET A 56 -5.26 -9.52 -10.65
N THR A 57 -4.73 -9.71 -11.87
CA THR A 57 -4.15 -11.00 -12.31
C THR A 57 -2.95 -11.36 -11.45
N GLU A 58 -2.02 -10.43 -11.21
CA GLU A 58 -0.87 -10.63 -10.32
C GLU A 58 -1.32 -11.01 -8.91
N SER A 59 -2.26 -10.27 -8.33
CA SER A 59 -2.76 -10.51 -6.99
C SER A 59 -3.39 -11.91 -6.84
N ILE A 60 -4.20 -12.33 -7.81
CA ILE A 60 -4.81 -13.67 -7.83
C ILE A 60 -3.75 -14.78 -7.93
N LEU A 61 -2.76 -14.62 -8.80
CA LEU A 61 -1.70 -15.63 -8.99
C LEU A 61 -0.81 -15.74 -7.75
N ARG A 62 -0.53 -14.62 -7.09
CA ARG A 62 0.21 -14.59 -5.83
C ARG A 62 -0.54 -15.31 -4.70
N GLU A 63 -1.84 -15.05 -4.56
CA GLU A 63 -2.68 -15.77 -3.58
C GLU A 63 -2.87 -17.26 -3.92
N ALA A 64 -2.58 -17.66 -5.15
CA ALA A 64 -2.47 -19.08 -5.54
C ALA A 64 -1.11 -19.71 -5.15
N GLY A 65 -0.19 -18.94 -4.56
CA GLY A 65 1.11 -19.40 -4.08
C GLY A 65 2.22 -19.34 -5.12
N LEU A 66 2.06 -18.57 -6.21
CA LEU A 66 3.10 -18.33 -7.19
C LEU A 66 3.91 -17.08 -6.83
N SER A 67 5.21 -17.08 -7.08
CA SER A 67 6.02 -15.86 -7.11
C SER A 67 5.76 -15.12 -8.42
N VAL A 68 5.29 -13.87 -8.33
CA VAL A 68 4.74 -13.14 -9.48
C VAL A 68 5.43 -11.80 -9.70
N GLY A 69 6.01 -11.64 -10.90
CA GLY A 69 6.47 -10.35 -11.40
C GLY A 69 5.31 -9.51 -11.97
N LEU A 70 5.34 -8.20 -11.75
CA LEU A 70 4.38 -7.26 -12.34
C LEU A 70 5.12 -6.06 -12.94
N TYR A 71 4.89 -5.80 -14.23
CA TYR A 71 5.37 -4.60 -14.91
C TYR A 71 4.21 -3.70 -15.34
N THR A 72 4.20 -2.44 -14.90
CA THR A 72 3.13 -1.48 -15.19
C THR A 72 3.66 -0.11 -15.59
N SER A 73 2.82 0.68 -16.27
CA SER A 73 3.19 2.03 -16.70
C SER A 73 1.99 2.99 -16.83
N PRO A 74 2.17 4.28 -16.51
CA PRO A 74 3.32 4.91 -15.86
C PRO A 74 3.38 4.66 -14.34
N HIS A 75 4.47 5.05 -13.68
CA HIS A 75 4.53 5.13 -12.22
C HIS A 75 3.83 6.39 -11.69
N LEU A 76 3.44 6.39 -10.43
CA LEU A 76 2.91 7.56 -9.73
C LEU A 76 4.04 8.40 -9.10
N SER A 77 4.78 7.85 -8.17
CA SER A 77 5.73 8.60 -7.32
C SER A 77 7.19 8.24 -7.57
N ALA A 78 7.50 6.97 -7.88
CA ALA A 78 8.87 6.49 -8.06
C ALA A 78 9.00 5.50 -9.22
N LEU A 79 10.18 5.50 -9.87
CA LEU A 79 10.49 4.59 -10.97
C LEU A 79 10.32 3.11 -10.58
N ALA A 80 10.70 2.77 -9.34
CA ALA A 80 10.61 1.44 -8.77
C ALA A 80 9.19 0.84 -8.78
N GLU A 81 8.15 1.67 -8.72
CA GLU A 81 6.74 1.23 -8.79
C GLU A 81 6.40 0.46 -10.06
N ARG A 82 7.17 0.67 -11.15
CA ARG A 82 6.92 0.01 -12.44
C ARG A 82 7.20 -1.47 -12.42
N VAL A 83 8.09 -1.91 -11.55
CA VAL A 83 8.56 -3.28 -11.45
C VAL A 83 8.30 -3.77 -10.04
N ARG A 84 7.48 -4.78 -9.89
CA ARG A 84 7.15 -5.40 -8.61
C ARG A 84 7.36 -6.89 -8.68
N VAL A 85 7.76 -7.49 -7.58
CA VAL A 85 7.75 -8.94 -7.38
C VAL A 85 7.07 -9.21 -6.06
N ASP A 86 6.04 -10.04 -6.07
CA ASP A 86 5.23 -10.40 -4.90
C ASP A 86 4.70 -9.18 -4.12
N GLY A 87 4.29 -8.15 -4.89
CA GLY A 87 3.75 -6.90 -4.38
C GLY A 87 4.79 -5.86 -3.97
N LEU A 88 6.07 -6.24 -3.76
CA LEU A 88 7.15 -5.31 -3.42
C LEU A 88 7.77 -4.67 -4.66
N GLN A 89 8.08 -3.39 -4.57
CA GLN A 89 8.77 -2.65 -5.63
C GLN A 89 10.21 -3.13 -5.79
N MET A 90 10.76 -2.98 -7.01
CA MET A 90 12.19 -3.18 -7.28
C MET A 90 13.03 -2.24 -6.42
N THR A 91 14.11 -2.76 -5.82
CA THR A 91 14.97 -1.95 -4.96
C THR A 91 15.79 -0.91 -5.74
N GLU A 92 16.14 0.20 -5.09
CA GLU A 92 17.03 1.22 -5.65
C GLU A 92 18.39 0.60 -6.04
N ALA A 93 18.88 -0.33 -5.23
CA ALA A 93 20.11 -1.08 -5.49
C ALA A 93 20.03 -1.90 -6.78
N ALA A 94 18.91 -2.61 -7.02
CA ALA A 94 18.72 -3.41 -8.23
C ALA A 94 18.63 -2.53 -9.50
N ILE A 95 18.04 -1.33 -9.39
CA ILE A 95 18.02 -0.34 -10.48
C ILE A 95 19.45 0.14 -10.79
N VAL A 96 20.24 0.43 -9.77
CA VAL A 96 21.65 0.84 -9.92
C VAL A 96 22.46 -0.23 -10.62
N ASP A 97 22.36 -1.49 -10.17
CA ASP A 97 23.07 -2.63 -10.74
C ASP A 97 22.73 -2.82 -12.23
N PHE A 98 21.44 -2.74 -12.56
CA PHE A 98 21.02 -2.79 -13.96
C PHE A 98 21.63 -1.65 -14.80
N VAL A 99 21.58 -0.43 -14.30
CA VAL A 99 22.11 0.72 -15.06
C VAL A 99 23.63 0.62 -15.20
N GLU A 100 24.36 0.21 -14.17
CA GLU A 100 25.81 -0.01 -14.28
C GLU A 100 26.17 -1.05 -15.33
N GLU A 101 25.40 -2.11 -15.43
CA GLU A 101 25.57 -3.16 -16.44
C GLU A 101 25.21 -2.71 -17.86
N ALA A 102 24.05 -2.05 -18.02
CA ALA A 102 23.50 -1.71 -19.34
C ALA A 102 24.08 -0.41 -19.93
N LYS A 103 24.40 0.59 -19.11
CA LYS A 103 24.79 1.94 -19.53
C LYS A 103 25.95 1.98 -20.53
N PRO A 104 27.05 1.22 -20.38
CA PRO A 104 28.16 1.26 -21.37
C PRO A 104 27.67 0.89 -22.76
N TRP A 105 26.85 -0.16 -22.87
CA TRP A 105 26.31 -0.63 -24.14
C TRP A 105 25.27 0.36 -24.72
N LEU A 106 24.38 0.90 -23.86
CA LEU A 106 23.38 1.89 -24.28
C LEU A 106 24.03 3.16 -24.85
N VAL A 107 25.12 3.63 -24.25
CA VAL A 107 25.90 4.78 -24.74
C VAL A 107 26.54 4.48 -26.09
N GLU A 108 27.09 3.27 -26.29
CA GLU A 108 27.66 2.82 -27.56
C GLU A 108 26.60 2.78 -28.66
N ARG A 109 25.42 2.21 -28.39
CA ARG A 109 24.29 2.19 -29.34
C ARG A 109 23.82 3.59 -29.69
N ALA A 110 23.69 4.47 -28.71
CA ALA A 110 23.31 5.87 -28.95
C ALA A 110 24.35 6.60 -29.83
N ALA A 111 25.65 6.37 -29.61
CA ALA A 111 26.73 6.91 -30.44
C ALA A 111 26.71 6.37 -31.87
N ALA A 112 26.23 5.14 -32.08
CA ALA A 112 26.02 4.54 -33.40
C ALA A 112 24.74 5.07 -34.10
N GLY A 113 23.93 5.90 -33.47
CA GLY A 113 22.68 6.45 -34.02
C GLY A 113 21.46 5.56 -33.80
N GLU A 114 21.57 4.56 -32.91
CA GLU A 114 20.53 3.59 -32.60
C GLU A 114 20.20 3.60 -31.09
N PRO A 115 19.79 4.78 -30.52
CA PRO A 115 19.47 4.88 -29.10
C PRO A 115 18.20 4.10 -28.79
N LEU A 116 18.14 3.53 -27.57
CA LEU A 116 16.93 2.99 -26.99
C LEU A 116 16.18 4.09 -26.24
N THR A 117 14.85 3.97 -26.20
CA THR A 117 13.97 4.86 -25.43
C THR A 117 13.93 4.45 -23.97
N PHE A 118 13.45 5.36 -23.13
CA PHE A 118 13.19 5.08 -21.72
C PHE A 118 12.34 3.82 -21.51
N PHE A 119 11.23 3.68 -22.27
CA PHE A 119 10.32 2.55 -22.12
C PHE A 119 10.99 1.22 -22.50
N GLU A 120 11.73 1.18 -23.61
CA GLU A 120 12.48 -0.03 -24.03
C GLU A 120 13.49 -0.47 -22.97
N VAL A 121 14.22 0.45 -22.37
CA VAL A 121 15.24 0.15 -21.37
C VAL A 121 14.62 -0.32 -20.05
N VAL A 122 13.54 0.33 -19.61
CA VAL A 122 12.84 -0.05 -18.36
C VAL A 122 12.09 -1.37 -18.51
N THR A 123 11.59 -1.71 -19.70
CA THR A 123 11.02 -3.03 -19.98
C THR A 123 12.09 -4.12 -19.86
N ALA A 124 13.26 -3.93 -20.46
CA ALA A 124 14.36 -4.89 -20.32
C ALA A 124 14.87 -5.00 -18.87
N MET A 125 14.86 -3.89 -18.12
CA MET A 125 15.17 -3.87 -16.69
C MET A 125 14.19 -4.74 -15.89
N ALA A 126 12.89 -4.64 -16.15
CA ALA A 126 11.87 -5.44 -15.51
C ALA A 126 12.06 -6.95 -15.80
N ILE A 127 12.24 -7.33 -17.07
CA ILE A 127 12.46 -8.72 -17.49
C ILE A 127 13.70 -9.30 -16.81
N ARG A 128 14.81 -8.54 -16.77
CA ARG A 128 16.03 -8.97 -16.09
C ARG A 128 15.83 -9.15 -14.58
N ASP A 129 15.06 -8.28 -13.94
CA ASP A 129 14.82 -8.39 -12.50
C ASP A 129 13.93 -9.59 -12.16
N PHE A 130 12.92 -9.88 -12.98
CA PHE A 130 12.08 -11.08 -12.83
C PHE A 130 12.89 -12.37 -12.96
N ALA A 131 13.76 -12.47 -13.97
CA ALA A 131 14.65 -13.63 -14.12
C ALA A 131 15.65 -13.75 -12.95
N ARG A 132 16.23 -12.63 -12.50
CA ARG A 132 17.14 -12.60 -11.34
C ARG A 132 16.49 -13.12 -10.06
N ARG A 133 15.20 -12.83 -9.88
CA ARG A 133 14.42 -13.21 -8.70
C ARG A 133 13.70 -14.55 -8.87
N ASP A 134 13.91 -15.25 -10.00
CA ASP A 134 13.37 -16.59 -10.28
C ASP A 134 11.85 -16.69 -10.10
N VAL A 135 11.11 -15.66 -10.61
CA VAL A 135 9.65 -15.64 -10.47
C VAL A 135 9.00 -16.75 -11.31
N ASP A 136 7.93 -17.36 -10.81
CA ASP A 136 7.18 -18.40 -11.51
C ASP A 136 6.49 -17.87 -12.77
N VAL A 137 6.07 -16.60 -12.75
CA VAL A 137 5.41 -15.92 -13.88
C VAL A 137 5.51 -14.40 -13.74
N ALA A 138 5.54 -13.68 -14.87
CA ALA A 138 5.51 -12.23 -14.88
C ALA A 138 4.37 -11.66 -15.73
N VAL A 139 3.61 -10.71 -15.20
CA VAL A 139 2.51 -10.01 -15.86
C VAL A 139 2.99 -8.68 -16.41
N LEU A 140 2.92 -8.48 -17.71
CA LEU A 140 3.38 -7.28 -18.41
C LEU A 140 2.20 -6.46 -18.91
N GLU A 141 2.06 -5.21 -18.44
CA GLU A 141 1.19 -4.22 -19.04
C GLU A 141 1.83 -3.66 -20.30
N VAL A 142 1.19 -3.82 -21.46
CA VAL A 142 1.62 -3.28 -22.75
C VAL A 142 1.51 -1.74 -22.73
N GLY A 143 2.59 -1.07 -23.10
CA GLY A 143 2.64 0.40 -23.08
C GLY A 143 1.77 1.02 -24.17
N LEU A 144 1.95 0.59 -25.42
CA LEU A 144 1.22 1.16 -26.57
C LEU A 144 1.01 0.12 -27.68
N GLY A 145 -0.25 -0.19 -28.00
CA GLY A 145 -0.59 -1.09 -29.09
C GLY A 145 -0.45 -2.55 -28.74
N GLY A 146 0.44 -3.28 -29.37
CA GLY A 146 0.66 -4.72 -29.25
C GLY A 146 2.02 -5.10 -29.87
N GLU A 147 2.05 -5.78 -31.04
CA GLU A 147 3.21 -6.42 -31.67
C GLU A 147 4.51 -5.59 -31.72
N TYR A 148 4.44 -4.27 -31.69
CA TYR A 148 5.60 -3.37 -31.78
C TYR A 148 5.97 -2.72 -30.46
N ASP A 149 5.30 -3.10 -29.40
CA ASP A 149 5.62 -2.63 -28.05
C ASP A 149 6.86 -3.35 -27.50
N ALA A 150 7.62 -2.67 -26.65
CA ALA A 150 8.81 -3.27 -26.04
C ALA A 150 8.50 -4.52 -25.22
N THR A 151 7.29 -4.62 -24.66
CA THR A 151 6.85 -5.81 -23.92
C THR A 151 6.63 -7.03 -24.82
N SER A 152 6.51 -6.85 -26.14
CA SER A 152 6.37 -7.96 -27.10
C SER A 152 7.71 -8.57 -27.56
N ALA A 153 8.79 -8.29 -26.82
CA ALA A 153 10.06 -9.00 -26.96
C ALA A 153 10.10 -10.32 -26.18
N VAL A 154 8.96 -10.79 -25.64
CA VAL A 154 8.83 -12.06 -24.93
C VAL A 154 7.75 -12.93 -25.56
N ASP A 155 7.80 -14.24 -25.31
CA ASP A 155 6.80 -15.21 -25.76
C ASP A 155 5.79 -15.48 -24.63
N PRO A 156 4.57 -14.89 -24.63
CA PRO A 156 3.64 -15.02 -23.53
C PRO A 156 2.94 -16.39 -23.50
N VAL A 157 2.73 -16.93 -22.30
CA VAL A 157 1.95 -18.17 -22.07
C VAL A 157 0.44 -17.92 -22.07
N ALA A 158 0.01 -16.66 -21.87
CA ALA A 158 -1.37 -16.22 -21.98
C ALA A 158 -1.41 -14.70 -22.26
N THR A 159 -2.46 -14.23 -22.94
CA THR A 159 -2.60 -12.81 -23.30
C THR A 159 -4.01 -12.30 -23.00
N ALA A 160 -4.15 -10.97 -22.83
CA ALA A 160 -5.45 -10.33 -22.69
C ALA A 160 -5.57 -9.04 -23.49
N VAL A 161 -6.74 -8.84 -24.12
CA VAL A 161 -7.18 -7.55 -24.69
C VAL A 161 -8.41 -7.07 -23.90
N THR A 162 -8.25 -6.08 -23.02
CA THR A 162 -9.31 -5.64 -22.10
C THR A 162 -10.51 -5.06 -22.86
N ASN A 163 -10.27 -3.98 -23.60
CA ASN A 163 -11.24 -3.32 -24.45
C ASN A 163 -10.54 -2.50 -25.54
N VAL A 164 -11.29 -2.05 -26.54
CA VAL A 164 -10.78 -1.18 -27.62
C VAL A 164 -11.69 0.01 -27.82
N SER A 165 -11.10 1.20 -27.82
CA SER A 165 -11.73 2.47 -28.15
C SER A 165 -10.83 3.32 -29.02
N LEU A 166 -11.34 4.41 -29.58
CA LEU A 166 -10.54 5.35 -30.36
C LEU A 166 -9.55 6.10 -29.45
N GLU A 167 -8.28 5.75 -29.57
CA GLU A 167 -7.16 6.38 -28.87
C GLU A 167 -5.89 6.32 -29.73
N HIS A 168 -4.93 7.21 -29.49
CA HIS A 168 -3.64 7.21 -30.19
C HIS A 168 -3.75 7.02 -31.72
N THR A 169 -4.76 7.61 -32.33
CA THR A 169 -5.12 7.41 -33.76
C THR A 169 -3.95 7.69 -34.70
N ALA A 170 -3.07 8.64 -34.35
CA ALA A 170 -1.88 8.94 -35.13
C ALA A 170 -0.86 7.78 -35.24
N VAL A 171 -0.97 6.74 -34.36
CA VAL A 171 -0.01 5.62 -34.29
C VAL A 171 -0.70 4.26 -34.48
N LEU A 172 -1.89 4.06 -33.89
CA LEU A 172 -2.53 2.74 -33.83
C LEU A 172 -3.53 2.50 -34.98
N GLY A 173 -4.03 3.57 -35.63
CA GLY A 173 -5.02 3.51 -36.69
C GLY A 173 -6.19 4.46 -36.47
N ASP A 174 -6.90 4.80 -37.56
CA ASP A 174 -7.98 5.79 -37.56
C ASP A 174 -9.35 5.21 -37.18
N THR A 175 -9.45 3.87 -37.02
CA THR A 175 -10.70 3.14 -36.74
C THR A 175 -10.54 2.17 -35.58
N VAL A 176 -11.65 1.82 -34.91
CA VAL A 176 -11.68 0.80 -33.85
C VAL A 176 -11.15 -0.54 -34.36
N ALA A 177 -11.48 -0.94 -35.57
CA ALA A 177 -11.00 -2.16 -36.19
C ALA A 177 -9.47 -2.19 -36.39
N GLU A 178 -8.85 -1.06 -36.83
CA GLU A 178 -7.39 -0.96 -36.97
C GLU A 178 -6.69 -1.03 -35.63
N ILE A 179 -7.22 -0.31 -34.62
CA ILE A 179 -6.67 -0.33 -33.26
C ILE A 179 -6.82 -1.73 -32.66
N ALA A 180 -7.98 -2.39 -32.84
CA ALA A 180 -8.21 -3.76 -32.37
C ALA A 180 -7.21 -4.73 -33.00
N ARG A 181 -6.94 -4.60 -34.29
CA ARG A 181 -5.96 -5.44 -35.01
C ARG A 181 -4.56 -5.27 -34.46
N THR A 182 -4.14 -4.03 -34.22
CA THR A 182 -2.81 -3.72 -33.65
C THR A 182 -2.66 -4.30 -32.24
N LYS A 183 -3.69 -4.20 -31.39
CA LYS A 183 -3.66 -4.72 -30.03
C LYS A 183 -3.72 -6.25 -30.00
N ALA A 184 -4.57 -6.87 -30.82
CA ALA A 184 -4.74 -8.33 -30.85
C ALA A 184 -3.49 -9.09 -31.33
N ARG A 185 -2.51 -8.41 -31.94
CA ARG A 185 -1.25 -9.02 -32.43
C ARG A 185 -0.26 -9.37 -31.33
N ILE A 186 -0.67 -9.29 -30.05
CA ILE A 186 0.01 -9.96 -28.93
C ILE A 186 -0.38 -11.46 -28.86
N ALA A 187 -1.29 -11.93 -29.69
CA ALA A 187 -1.72 -13.32 -29.75
C ALA A 187 -0.60 -14.21 -30.27
N GLU A 188 -0.25 -15.26 -29.52
CA GLU A 188 0.79 -16.23 -29.84
C GLU A 188 0.18 -17.63 -30.05
N PRO A 189 0.82 -18.50 -30.86
CA PRO A 189 0.35 -19.84 -31.08
C PRO A 189 0.20 -20.61 -29.77
N ASP A 190 -0.92 -21.30 -29.62
CA ASP A 190 -1.28 -22.12 -28.46
C ASP A 190 -1.45 -21.35 -27.13
N ALA A 191 -1.10 -20.04 -27.06
CA ALA A 191 -1.32 -19.20 -25.89
C ALA A 191 -2.75 -18.66 -25.88
N PRO A 192 -3.55 -18.89 -24.81
CA PRO A 192 -4.92 -18.43 -24.78
C PRO A 192 -4.99 -16.89 -24.71
N LEU A 193 -5.89 -16.30 -25.52
CA LEU A 193 -6.21 -14.88 -25.50
C LEU A 193 -7.55 -14.64 -24.82
N VAL A 194 -7.55 -13.86 -23.76
CA VAL A 194 -8.77 -13.45 -23.03
C VAL A 194 -9.19 -12.05 -23.49
N THR A 195 -10.48 -11.84 -23.74
CA THR A 195 -10.96 -10.51 -24.15
C THR A 195 -12.36 -10.19 -23.64
N ALA A 196 -12.58 -8.91 -23.30
CA ALA A 196 -13.90 -8.33 -23.05
C ALA A 196 -14.33 -7.36 -24.16
N CYS A 197 -13.68 -7.40 -25.32
CA CYS A 197 -14.13 -6.67 -26.50
C CYS A 197 -15.51 -7.11 -26.97
N GLU A 198 -16.27 -6.18 -27.54
CA GLU A 198 -17.60 -6.43 -28.07
C GLU A 198 -17.70 -5.96 -29.55
N GLY A 199 -18.70 -6.43 -30.29
CA GLY A 199 -19.00 -6.01 -31.64
C GLY A 199 -17.82 -6.13 -32.60
N GLU A 200 -17.58 -5.09 -33.41
CA GLU A 200 -16.54 -5.07 -34.46
C GLU A 200 -15.12 -5.33 -33.87
N ALA A 201 -14.84 -4.83 -32.68
CA ALA A 201 -13.55 -5.05 -32.04
C ALA A 201 -13.34 -6.54 -31.69
N LEU A 202 -14.38 -7.23 -31.20
CA LEU A 202 -14.32 -8.65 -30.91
C LEU A 202 -14.13 -9.49 -32.17
N ASP A 203 -14.83 -9.15 -33.25
CA ASP A 203 -14.68 -9.86 -34.53
C ASP A 203 -13.24 -9.78 -35.04
N VAL A 204 -12.62 -8.62 -34.95
CA VAL A 204 -11.22 -8.41 -35.35
C VAL A 204 -10.25 -9.15 -34.40
N VAL A 205 -10.48 -9.13 -33.09
CA VAL A 205 -9.65 -9.88 -32.11
C VAL A 205 -9.70 -11.38 -32.44
N ARG A 206 -10.90 -11.93 -32.70
CA ARG A 206 -11.05 -13.35 -33.08
C ARG A 206 -10.36 -13.67 -34.40
N GLU A 207 -10.45 -12.78 -35.41
CA GLU A 207 -9.78 -12.98 -36.69
C GLU A 207 -8.25 -13.06 -36.50
N VAL A 208 -7.65 -12.11 -35.76
CA VAL A 208 -6.20 -12.07 -35.51
C VAL A 208 -5.73 -13.26 -34.68
N ALA A 209 -6.48 -13.59 -33.60
CA ALA A 209 -6.16 -14.75 -32.77
C ALA A 209 -6.24 -16.07 -33.57
N ALA A 210 -7.23 -16.22 -34.45
CA ALA A 210 -7.31 -17.39 -35.32
C ALA A 210 -6.16 -17.46 -36.34
N GLU A 211 -5.71 -16.33 -36.87
CA GLU A 211 -4.51 -16.24 -37.73
C GLU A 211 -3.25 -16.67 -36.98
N ALA A 212 -3.10 -16.29 -35.72
CA ALA A 212 -1.99 -16.67 -34.86
C ALA A 212 -2.09 -18.12 -34.33
N GLY A 213 -3.27 -18.72 -34.34
CA GLY A 213 -3.52 -20.04 -33.72
C GLY A 213 -3.77 -19.98 -32.20
N ALA A 214 -4.13 -18.83 -31.68
CA ALA A 214 -4.41 -18.61 -30.28
C ALA A 214 -5.89 -18.95 -29.95
N PRO A 215 -6.20 -19.77 -28.93
CA PRO A 215 -7.57 -19.99 -28.49
C PRO A 215 -8.12 -18.73 -27.79
N VAL A 216 -9.35 -18.33 -28.12
CA VAL A 216 -9.97 -17.12 -27.58
C VAL A 216 -10.98 -17.47 -26.50
N ALA A 217 -10.89 -16.82 -25.36
CA ALA A 217 -11.88 -16.84 -24.28
C ALA A 217 -12.49 -15.45 -24.11
N THR A 218 -13.80 -15.36 -24.16
CA THR A 218 -14.52 -14.09 -24.04
C THR A 218 -15.08 -13.90 -22.64
N VAL A 219 -15.02 -12.67 -22.15
CA VAL A 219 -15.67 -12.23 -20.93
C VAL A 219 -16.78 -11.25 -21.32
N ALA A 220 -18.01 -11.58 -21.01
CA ALA A 220 -19.17 -10.78 -21.39
C ALA A 220 -19.79 -10.10 -20.18
N ARG A 221 -20.27 -8.89 -20.35
CA ARG A 221 -21.02 -8.16 -19.34
C ARG A 221 -22.47 -8.64 -19.32
N ALA A 222 -22.92 -9.18 -18.18
CA ALA A 222 -24.32 -9.54 -18.00
C ALA A 222 -25.17 -8.29 -17.74
N LYS A 223 -26.36 -8.21 -18.32
CA LYS A 223 -27.32 -7.16 -17.99
C LYS A 223 -27.90 -7.41 -16.60
N ARG A 224 -27.93 -6.39 -15.75
CA ARG A 224 -28.60 -6.43 -14.45
C ARG A 224 -30.06 -6.78 -14.67
N ARG A 225 -30.57 -7.86 -14.06
CA ARG A 225 -31.99 -8.18 -14.10
C ARG A 225 -32.74 -7.16 -13.27
N GLU A 226 -33.58 -6.35 -13.89
CA GLU A 226 -34.62 -5.63 -13.18
C GLU A 226 -35.62 -6.65 -12.61
N ASP A 227 -35.93 -6.54 -11.31
CA ASP A 227 -36.83 -7.44 -10.61
C ASP A 227 -38.20 -7.60 -11.34
N GLY A 228 -38.43 -8.72 -11.99
CA GLY A 228 -39.77 -9.13 -12.41
C GLY A 228 -39.98 -9.64 -13.84
N GLU A 229 -39.03 -9.57 -14.76
CA GLU A 229 -39.20 -10.15 -16.08
C GLU A 229 -38.72 -11.61 -16.14
N LYS A 230 -39.68 -12.51 -16.20
CA LYS A 230 -39.43 -13.89 -16.64
C LYS A 230 -39.38 -13.84 -18.16
N ASP A 231 -38.23 -13.98 -18.74
CA ASP A 231 -38.09 -14.32 -20.14
C ASP A 231 -38.67 -15.70 -20.36
N ALA A 232 -39.91 -15.69 -20.85
CA ALA A 232 -40.52 -16.81 -21.53
C ALA A 232 -40.26 -16.61 -23.02
N ASP A 233 -39.08 -16.97 -23.46
CA ASP A 233 -38.79 -17.45 -24.81
C ASP A 233 -37.33 -17.92 -24.83
N GLY A 234 -37.20 -19.24 -24.69
CA GLY A 234 -35.93 -19.90 -25.03
C GLY A 234 -35.77 -19.85 -26.54
N ASP A 235 -34.92 -18.97 -27.00
CA ASP A 235 -34.26 -19.16 -28.30
C ASP A 235 -32.98 -19.93 -28.01
N ASP A 236 -33.08 -21.26 -28.00
CA ASP A 236 -31.93 -22.18 -28.03
C ASP A 236 -31.29 -22.07 -29.42
N GLY A 237 -30.66 -20.93 -29.67
CA GLY A 237 -29.69 -20.80 -30.74
C GLY A 237 -28.45 -21.61 -30.36
N ASP A 238 -28.36 -22.78 -30.94
CA ASP A 238 -27.14 -23.63 -30.95
C ASP A 238 -26.04 -22.95 -31.77
N ASP A 239 -25.43 -21.90 -31.23
CA ASP A 239 -24.19 -21.35 -31.73
C ASP A 239 -23.16 -21.42 -30.61
N GLY A 240 -22.07 -22.17 -30.83
CA GLY A 240 -20.97 -22.48 -29.91
C GLY A 240 -20.13 -21.30 -29.48
N ASP A 241 -20.76 -20.20 -29.04
CA ASP A 241 -20.17 -18.89 -28.77
C ASP A 241 -20.53 -18.33 -27.37
N ALA A 242 -20.83 -19.22 -26.42
CA ALA A 242 -21.08 -18.79 -25.04
C ALA A 242 -19.78 -18.21 -24.45
N PRO A 243 -19.88 -17.06 -23.73
CA PRO A 243 -18.70 -16.48 -23.10
C PRO A 243 -18.12 -17.43 -22.03
N ALA A 244 -16.81 -17.45 -21.88
CA ALA A 244 -16.13 -18.22 -20.85
C ALA A 244 -16.58 -17.75 -19.45
N LEU A 245 -16.70 -16.44 -19.27
CA LEU A 245 -17.27 -15.82 -18.07
C LEU A 245 -18.28 -14.74 -18.44
N SER A 246 -19.35 -14.66 -17.66
CA SER A 246 -20.26 -13.53 -17.61
C SER A 246 -20.07 -12.78 -16.32
N VAL A 247 -20.01 -11.45 -16.37
CA VAL A 247 -19.72 -10.58 -15.22
C VAL A 247 -20.90 -9.66 -14.97
N THR A 248 -21.39 -9.63 -13.73
CA THR A 248 -22.38 -8.66 -13.25
C THR A 248 -21.72 -7.74 -12.25
N TYR A 249 -21.85 -6.44 -12.41
CA TYR A 249 -21.53 -5.45 -11.40
C TYR A 249 -22.74 -5.31 -10.48
N ASP A 250 -22.62 -5.72 -9.22
CA ASP A 250 -23.72 -5.72 -8.25
C ASP A 250 -23.88 -4.36 -7.55
N GLY A 251 -22.85 -3.55 -7.63
CA GLY A 251 -22.80 -2.17 -7.13
C GLY A 251 -21.75 -1.96 -6.05
N ARG A 252 -21.62 -0.72 -5.63
CA ARG A 252 -20.75 -0.32 -4.54
C ARG A 252 -21.32 -0.79 -3.20
N VAL A 253 -20.47 -1.33 -2.33
CA VAL A 253 -20.82 -1.83 -0.99
C VAL A 253 -20.20 -1.02 0.15
N SER A 254 -19.06 -0.35 -0.10
CA SER A 254 -18.41 0.57 0.82
C SER A 254 -17.91 1.81 0.05
N PRO A 255 -17.32 2.83 0.69
CA PRO A 255 -16.74 3.94 -0.05
C PRO A 255 -15.67 3.53 -1.07
N THR A 256 -14.98 2.41 -0.87
CA THR A 256 -13.85 1.96 -1.70
C THR A 256 -14.09 0.65 -2.44
N ASP A 257 -15.13 -0.12 -2.07
CA ASP A 257 -15.28 -1.49 -2.55
C ASP A 257 -16.61 -1.71 -3.28
N ALA A 258 -16.58 -2.64 -4.21
CA ALA A 258 -17.75 -3.08 -4.97
C ALA A 258 -17.88 -4.61 -4.97
N GLU A 259 -19.09 -5.11 -5.21
CA GLU A 259 -19.38 -6.52 -5.44
C GLU A 259 -19.49 -6.83 -6.92
N VAL A 260 -18.98 -8.01 -7.29
CA VAL A 260 -18.96 -8.53 -8.65
C VAL A 260 -19.37 -9.99 -8.63
N THR A 261 -20.39 -10.34 -9.39
CA THR A 261 -20.81 -11.75 -9.58
C THR A 261 -20.30 -12.27 -10.92
N LEU A 262 -19.60 -13.40 -10.86
CA LEU A 262 -19.13 -14.15 -12.02
C LEU A 262 -20.02 -15.36 -12.24
N ALA A 263 -20.25 -15.73 -13.52
CA ALA A 263 -20.95 -16.92 -13.94
C ALA A 263 -20.31 -17.50 -15.23
N GLY A 264 -20.39 -18.81 -15.42
CA GLY A 264 -19.80 -19.51 -16.56
C GLY A 264 -18.81 -20.59 -16.12
N GLU A 265 -17.57 -20.54 -16.57
CA GLU A 265 -16.49 -21.46 -16.15
C GLU A 265 -16.21 -21.41 -14.64
N LEU A 266 -16.52 -20.30 -14.02
CA LEU A 266 -16.48 -20.06 -12.59
C LEU A 266 -17.76 -19.33 -12.18
N ALA A 267 -18.32 -19.65 -11.01
CA ALA A 267 -19.47 -18.97 -10.45
C ALA A 267 -19.20 -18.57 -9.00
N GLY A 268 -19.45 -17.32 -8.67
CA GLY A 268 -19.25 -16.78 -7.32
C GLY A 268 -19.45 -15.28 -7.28
N THR A 269 -19.64 -14.73 -6.07
CA THR A 269 -19.66 -13.30 -5.81
C THR A 269 -18.38 -12.93 -5.08
N TYR A 270 -17.72 -11.88 -5.56
CA TYR A 270 -16.41 -11.43 -5.10
C TYR A 270 -16.42 -9.94 -4.81
N ARG A 271 -15.66 -9.54 -3.85
CA ARG A 271 -15.42 -8.14 -3.51
C ARG A 271 -14.15 -7.63 -4.16
N ILE A 272 -14.19 -6.42 -4.70
CA ILE A 272 -13.04 -5.75 -5.32
C ILE A 272 -12.87 -4.35 -4.73
N PRO A 273 -11.64 -3.90 -4.38
CA PRO A 273 -11.36 -2.56 -3.85
C PRO A 273 -11.22 -1.53 -4.98
N LEU A 274 -12.07 -1.63 -5.99
CA LEU A 274 -12.10 -0.77 -7.17
C LEU A 274 -13.57 -0.59 -7.60
N VAL A 275 -14.07 0.63 -7.48
CA VAL A 275 -15.47 0.94 -7.75
C VAL A 275 -15.70 1.23 -9.25
N GLY A 276 -16.87 0.91 -9.73
CA GLY A 276 -17.35 1.17 -11.08
C GLY A 276 -17.49 -0.09 -11.94
N ASP A 277 -18.50 -0.05 -12.80
CA ASP A 277 -18.93 -1.16 -13.64
C ASP A 277 -17.84 -1.70 -14.59
N HIS A 278 -16.92 -0.83 -15.03
CA HIS A 278 -15.77 -1.19 -15.84
C HIS A 278 -14.75 -2.03 -15.08
N GLN A 279 -14.61 -1.84 -13.76
CA GLN A 279 -13.71 -2.63 -12.92
C GLN A 279 -14.21 -4.07 -12.74
N ALA A 280 -15.53 -4.27 -12.71
CA ALA A 280 -16.10 -5.62 -12.74
C ALA A 280 -15.69 -6.38 -14.02
N THR A 281 -15.71 -5.71 -15.17
CA THR A 281 -15.25 -6.31 -16.44
C THR A 281 -13.75 -6.62 -16.37
N ASN A 282 -12.94 -5.71 -15.83
CA ASN A 282 -11.50 -5.93 -15.64
C ASN A 282 -11.24 -7.13 -14.70
N ALA A 283 -12.01 -7.28 -13.62
CA ALA A 283 -11.94 -8.42 -12.70
C ALA A 283 -12.27 -9.75 -13.40
N GLY A 284 -13.31 -9.78 -14.23
CA GLY A 284 -13.64 -10.97 -15.02
C GLY A 284 -12.52 -11.37 -16.00
N VAL A 285 -11.90 -10.40 -16.67
CA VAL A 285 -10.74 -10.64 -17.54
C VAL A 285 -9.56 -11.15 -16.73
N ALA A 286 -9.27 -10.54 -15.56
CA ALA A 286 -8.18 -10.95 -14.69
C ALA A 286 -8.36 -12.39 -14.18
N VAL A 287 -9.54 -12.78 -13.72
CA VAL A 287 -9.85 -14.16 -13.29
C VAL A 287 -9.70 -15.16 -14.44
N ALA A 288 -10.25 -14.83 -15.61
CA ALA A 288 -10.13 -15.70 -16.80
C ALA A 288 -8.66 -15.85 -17.24
N LEU A 289 -7.87 -14.79 -17.14
CA LEU A 289 -6.44 -14.76 -17.48
C LEU A 289 -5.63 -15.54 -16.45
N ALA A 290 -5.82 -15.30 -15.15
CA ALA A 290 -5.12 -15.99 -14.07
C ALA A 290 -5.33 -17.51 -14.12
N ARG A 291 -6.57 -17.97 -14.40
CA ARG A 291 -6.84 -19.41 -14.54
C ARG A 291 -6.05 -20.04 -15.66
N ARG A 292 -5.95 -19.38 -16.81
CA ARG A 292 -5.22 -19.89 -17.98
C ARG A 292 -3.71 -19.85 -17.74
N THR A 293 -3.26 -18.82 -17.06
CA THR A 293 -1.85 -18.68 -16.65
C THR A 293 -1.45 -19.78 -15.68
N ALA A 294 -2.22 -19.97 -14.59
CA ALA A 294 -1.93 -21.01 -13.60
C ALA A 294 -1.91 -22.43 -14.23
N ALA A 295 -2.81 -22.71 -15.19
CA ALA A 295 -2.80 -23.96 -15.92
C ALA A 295 -1.52 -24.11 -16.78
N ALA A 296 -1.13 -23.07 -17.51
CA ALA A 296 0.06 -23.11 -18.38
C ALA A 296 1.37 -23.25 -17.58
N VAL A 297 1.48 -22.59 -16.42
CA VAL A 297 2.64 -22.71 -15.51
C VAL A 297 2.69 -24.10 -14.89
N GLY A 298 1.54 -24.64 -14.44
CA GLY A 298 1.44 -26.01 -13.89
C GLY A 298 1.87 -27.09 -14.89
N GLU A 299 1.46 -26.99 -16.17
CA GLU A 299 1.88 -27.93 -17.23
C GLU A 299 3.38 -27.90 -17.50
N ARG A 300 4.04 -26.76 -17.34
CA ARG A 300 5.52 -26.66 -17.46
C ARG A 300 6.23 -27.36 -16.30
N SER A 301 5.76 -27.18 -15.07
CA SER A 301 6.32 -27.82 -13.88
C SER A 301 6.19 -29.35 -13.92
N ASP A 302 5.06 -29.89 -14.43
CA ASP A 302 4.85 -31.33 -14.62
C ASP A 302 5.78 -31.93 -15.68
N ALA A 303 6.16 -31.20 -16.71
CA ALA A 303 7.09 -31.60 -17.75
C ALA A 303 8.52 -31.78 -17.20
N ASP A 304 8.88 -31.04 -16.14
CA ASP A 304 10.17 -31.16 -15.47
C ASP A 304 10.21 -32.26 -14.39
N GLY A 305 9.13 -33.05 -14.22
CA GLY A 305 9.10 -34.30 -13.49
C GLY A 305 8.74 -34.24 -12.02
N VAL A 306 8.08 -33.18 -11.61
CA VAL A 306 7.45 -33.03 -10.28
C VAL A 306 5.96 -33.42 -10.40
N GLU A 307 5.62 -34.70 -10.15
CA GLU A 307 4.23 -35.14 -10.07
C GLU A 307 3.56 -34.50 -8.83
N SER A 308 2.80 -33.44 -9.04
CA SER A 308 1.87 -32.89 -8.05
C SER A 308 0.53 -33.63 -8.15
N GLU A 309 -0.01 -34.12 -7.02
CA GLU A 309 -1.41 -34.58 -6.98
C GLU A 309 -2.32 -33.41 -7.37
N ALA A 310 -3.19 -33.63 -8.36
CA ALA A 310 -4.02 -32.64 -9.03
C ALA A 310 -4.98 -31.88 -8.07
N ALA A 311 -4.43 -30.87 -7.38
CA ALA A 311 -5.21 -29.79 -6.84
C ALA A 311 -5.61 -28.82 -7.99
N ASP A 312 -6.74 -28.13 -7.89
CA ASP A 312 -7.07 -27.06 -8.83
C ASP A 312 -5.94 -26.02 -8.77
N PRO A 313 -5.25 -25.72 -9.88
CA PRO A 313 -4.11 -24.78 -9.86
C PRO A 313 -4.52 -23.36 -9.47
N LEU A 314 -5.82 -23.06 -9.46
CA LEU A 314 -6.35 -21.78 -9.00
C LEU A 314 -7.58 -22.00 -8.12
N PRO A 315 -7.42 -22.18 -6.79
CA PRO A 315 -8.52 -22.37 -5.86
C PRO A 315 -9.40 -21.12 -5.76
N GLU A 316 -10.68 -21.29 -5.44
CA GLU A 316 -11.63 -20.18 -5.30
C GLU A 316 -11.20 -19.17 -4.24
N SER A 317 -10.55 -19.62 -3.17
CA SER A 317 -9.96 -18.75 -2.13
C SER A 317 -8.93 -17.78 -2.70
N ALA A 318 -8.03 -18.25 -3.54
CA ALA A 318 -7.01 -17.39 -4.18
C ALA A 318 -7.66 -16.31 -5.08
N ILE A 319 -8.75 -16.63 -5.76
CA ILE A 319 -9.49 -15.65 -6.54
C ILE A 319 -10.16 -14.62 -5.62
N ARG A 320 -10.76 -15.05 -4.54
CA ARG A 320 -11.45 -14.20 -3.57
C ARG A 320 -10.45 -13.24 -2.90
N ASP A 321 -9.41 -13.80 -2.32
CA ASP A 321 -8.41 -13.06 -1.57
C ASP A 321 -7.60 -12.14 -2.50
N GLY A 322 -7.20 -12.64 -3.68
CA GLY A 322 -6.48 -11.87 -4.68
C GLY A 322 -7.27 -10.69 -5.24
N LEU A 323 -8.56 -10.87 -5.52
CA LEU A 323 -9.42 -9.77 -5.97
C LEU A 323 -9.62 -8.73 -4.87
N SER A 324 -9.86 -9.16 -3.61
CA SER A 324 -10.12 -8.25 -2.49
C SER A 324 -8.91 -7.40 -2.09
N GLN A 325 -7.69 -7.85 -2.41
CA GLN A 325 -6.44 -7.15 -2.10
C GLN A 325 -5.87 -6.34 -3.27
N ALA A 326 -6.49 -6.39 -4.45
CA ALA A 326 -5.98 -5.75 -5.66
C ALA A 326 -6.25 -4.24 -5.70
N THR A 327 -5.70 -3.48 -4.77
CA THR A 327 -5.76 -2.01 -4.79
C THR A 327 -4.96 -1.45 -5.96
N TRP A 328 -5.46 -0.38 -6.59
CA TRP A 328 -4.79 0.30 -7.68
C TRP A 328 -4.92 1.82 -7.57
N PRO A 329 -3.95 2.52 -6.96
CA PRO A 329 -4.01 3.95 -6.70
C PRO A 329 -4.26 4.78 -7.97
N GLY A 330 -5.05 5.85 -7.82
CA GLY A 330 -5.41 6.76 -8.90
C GLY A 330 -6.44 6.22 -9.89
N ARG A 331 -7.21 5.21 -9.50
CA ARG A 331 -8.38 4.69 -10.22
C ARG A 331 -9.60 4.77 -9.33
N PHE A 332 -10.31 5.90 -9.39
CA PHE A 332 -11.39 6.27 -8.49
C PHE A 332 -10.99 6.05 -7.02
N GLU A 333 -9.84 6.59 -6.65
CA GLU A 333 -9.28 6.42 -5.31
C GLU A 333 -9.95 7.40 -4.35
N VAL A 334 -10.76 6.89 -3.44
CA VAL A 334 -11.36 7.67 -2.36
C VAL A 334 -10.33 7.83 -1.25
N ILE A 335 -9.98 9.08 -0.93
CA ILE A 335 -8.97 9.40 0.11
C ILE A 335 -9.56 10.09 1.33
N ASP A 336 -10.81 10.52 1.26
CA ASP A 336 -11.56 11.11 2.36
C ASP A 336 -13.06 10.96 2.07
N THR A 337 -13.90 10.90 3.09
CA THR A 337 -15.34 10.71 2.96
C THR A 337 -16.15 11.93 3.41
N ALA A 338 -15.55 12.94 4.03
CA ALA A 338 -16.22 14.14 4.50
C ALA A 338 -15.33 15.40 4.46
N PRO A 339 -15.27 16.15 3.34
CA PRO A 339 -15.97 15.94 2.07
C PRO A 339 -15.45 14.71 1.30
N LEU A 340 -16.33 14.05 0.53
CA LEU A 340 -15.92 12.95 -0.34
C LEU A 340 -14.81 13.43 -1.27
N THR A 341 -13.60 12.92 -1.11
CA THR A 341 -12.44 13.34 -1.90
C THR A 341 -11.93 12.19 -2.75
N VAL A 342 -12.00 12.36 -4.07
CA VAL A 342 -11.69 11.32 -5.07
C VAL A 342 -10.52 11.76 -5.95
N LEU A 343 -9.57 10.85 -6.17
CA LEU A 343 -8.47 11.01 -7.12
C LEU A 343 -8.62 10.02 -8.28
N ASP A 344 -8.68 10.51 -9.51
CA ASP A 344 -8.76 9.67 -10.70
C ASP A 344 -7.88 10.16 -11.86
N GLY A 345 -7.25 9.21 -12.55
CA GLY A 345 -6.38 9.49 -13.69
C GLY A 345 -7.11 9.72 -15.03
N ALA A 346 -8.42 9.85 -15.06
CA ALA A 346 -9.21 10.10 -16.27
C ALA A 346 -8.73 11.37 -16.99
N HIS A 347 -8.42 11.24 -18.29
CA HIS A 347 -7.80 12.31 -19.07
C HIS A 347 -8.23 12.32 -20.54
N ASN A 348 -9.22 11.50 -20.91
CA ASN A 348 -9.86 11.49 -22.23
C ASN A 348 -11.38 11.44 -22.06
N PRO A 349 -12.18 11.83 -23.08
CA PRO A 349 -13.64 11.90 -22.94
C PRO A 349 -14.28 10.61 -22.44
N ALA A 350 -13.90 9.45 -23.00
CA ALA A 350 -14.48 8.16 -22.62
C ALA A 350 -14.17 7.76 -21.17
N ALA A 351 -12.97 8.07 -20.67
CA ALA A 351 -12.63 7.85 -19.27
C ALA A 351 -13.41 8.81 -18.35
N CYS A 352 -13.58 10.09 -18.75
CA CYS A 352 -14.38 11.04 -17.98
C CYS A 352 -15.87 10.66 -17.94
N GLU A 353 -16.44 10.13 -19.03
CA GLU A 353 -17.81 9.58 -19.04
C GLU A 353 -17.95 8.38 -18.08
N THR A 354 -16.93 7.52 -18.03
CA THR A 354 -16.93 6.37 -17.13
C THR A 354 -16.81 6.83 -15.68
N LEU A 355 -15.92 7.80 -15.40
CA LEU A 355 -15.77 8.41 -14.09
C LEU A 355 -17.07 9.06 -13.61
N ALA A 356 -17.75 9.82 -14.50
CA ALA A 356 -19.05 10.43 -14.19
C ALA A 356 -20.08 9.40 -13.75
N ARG A 357 -20.20 8.27 -14.48
CA ARG A 357 -21.10 7.17 -14.10
C ARG A 357 -20.75 6.52 -12.76
N THR A 358 -19.46 6.40 -12.47
CA THR A 358 -19.02 5.86 -11.16
C THR A 358 -19.35 6.84 -10.05
N LEU A 359 -19.19 8.14 -10.28
CA LEU A 359 -19.50 9.18 -9.31
C LEU A 359 -21.01 9.25 -9.00
N ASP A 360 -21.88 8.90 -9.95
CA ASP A 360 -23.34 8.80 -9.75
C ASP A 360 -23.74 7.75 -8.69
N GLU A 361 -22.83 6.87 -8.27
CA GLU A 361 -23.07 5.88 -7.21
C GLU A 361 -22.89 6.47 -5.80
N TYR A 362 -22.42 7.72 -5.68
CA TYR A 362 -22.18 8.40 -4.43
C TYR A 362 -23.17 9.52 -4.21
N ASP A 363 -23.62 9.68 -2.97
CA ASP A 363 -24.44 10.80 -2.55
C ASP A 363 -23.52 11.97 -2.16
N TYR A 364 -23.72 13.13 -2.78
CA TYR A 364 -23.06 14.40 -2.43
C TYR A 364 -23.94 15.58 -2.81
N ASP A 365 -23.72 16.72 -2.16
CA ASP A 365 -24.52 17.94 -2.40
C ASP A 365 -23.96 18.72 -3.60
N ASP A 366 -22.72 19.21 -3.52
CA ASP A 366 -22.06 19.97 -4.58
C ASP A 366 -20.75 19.29 -5.01
N LEU A 367 -20.40 19.42 -6.31
CA LEU A 367 -19.15 18.90 -6.86
C LEU A 367 -18.13 20.03 -7.06
N HIS A 368 -16.92 19.85 -6.54
CA HIS A 368 -15.77 20.73 -6.71
C HIS A 368 -14.67 20.03 -7.49
N LEU A 369 -14.29 20.56 -8.66
CA LEU A 369 -13.28 19.95 -9.52
C LEU A 369 -11.88 20.51 -9.24
N VAL A 370 -10.87 19.63 -9.25
CA VAL A 370 -9.46 19.99 -9.36
C VAL A 370 -8.94 19.37 -10.65
N TYR A 371 -8.57 20.21 -11.65
CA TYR A 371 -8.27 19.72 -12.98
C TYR A 371 -6.85 20.08 -13.44
N GLY A 372 -6.02 19.03 -13.63
CA GLY A 372 -4.64 19.18 -14.08
C GLY A 372 -4.29 18.15 -15.17
N ALA A 373 -4.03 18.60 -16.41
CA ALA A 373 -3.87 17.71 -17.56
C ALA A 373 -2.59 17.98 -18.36
N MET A 374 -2.27 17.05 -19.30
CA MET A 374 -1.15 17.18 -20.24
C MET A 374 -1.60 17.84 -21.54
N HIS A 375 -0.74 18.61 -22.18
CA HIS A 375 -1.06 19.44 -23.37
C HIS A 375 -1.54 18.66 -24.61
N ASP A 376 -1.29 17.37 -24.68
CA ASP A 376 -1.64 16.49 -25.82
C ASP A 376 -3.04 15.88 -25.72
N LYS A 377 -3.88 16.31 -24.77
CA LYS A 377 -5.20 15.73 -24.49
C LYS A 377 -6.35 16.57 -25.03
N ASP A 378 -7.51 15.93 -25.25
CA ASP A 378 -8.75 16.61 -25.63
C ASP A 378 -9.45 17.20 -24.39
N HIS A 379 -9.02 18.42 -24.02
CA HIS A 379 -9.56 19.10 -22.84
C HIS A 379 -11.03 19.49 -22.99
N ALA A 380 -11.46 19.85 -24.19
CA ALA A 380 -12.83 20.26 -24.44
C ALA A 380 -13.79 19.07 -24.34
N GLY A 381 -13.43 17.95 -24.98
CA GLY A 381 -14.19 16.70 -24.88
C GLY A 381 -14.23 16.15 -23.46
N ALA A 382 -13.10 16.14 -22.76
CA ALA A 382 -13.01 15.71 -21.37
C ALA A 382 -13.90 16.59 -20.46
N ALA A 383 -13.78 17.92 -20.53
CA ALA A 383 -14.60 18.82 -19.73
C ALA A 383 -16.10 18.68 -19.99
N SER A 384 -16.50 18.41 -21.25
CA SER A 384 -17.91 18.22 -21.61
C SER A 384 -18.50 16.87 -21.14
N ALA A 385 -17.65 15.91 -20.80
CA ALA A 385 -18.04 14.59 -20.32
C ALA A 385 -18.17 14.51 -18.78
N LEU A 386 -17.79 15.57 -18.07
CA LEU A 386 -17.86 15.64 -16.61
C LEU A 386 -19.27 16.04 -16.13
N PRO A 387 -19.66 15.67 -14.89
CA PRO A 387 -20.88 16.16 -14.29
C PRO A 387 -20.87 17.67 -14.07
N ASP A 388 -22.05 18.26 -13.86
CA ASP A 388 -22.17 19.67 -13.47
C ASP A 388 -21.41 19.91 -12.15
N ALA A 389 -20.57 20.95 -12.12
CA ALA A 389 -19.77 21.27 -10.95
C ALA A 389 -20.04 22.69 -10.43
N ALA A 390 -20.13 22.83 -9.12
CA ALA A 390 -20.34 24.09 -8.44
C ALA A 390 -19.11 25.01 -8.51
N SER A 391 -17.91 24.42 -8.54
CA SER A 391 -16.69 25.19 -8.74
C SER A 391 -15.57 24.33 -9.32
N ALA A 392 -14.51 24.97 -9.83
CA ALA A 392 -13.32 24.27 -10.25
C ALA A 392 -12.05 25.07 -9.94
N VAL A 393 -10.97 24.33 -9.66
CA VAL A 393 -9.60 24.87 -9.59
C VAL A 393 -8.78 24.15 -10.66
N THR A 394 -8.21 24.91 -11.60
CA THR A 394 -7.26 24.33 -12.57
C THR A 394 -5.85 24.47 -12.04
N CYS A 395 -5.00 23.48 -12.27
CA CYS A 395 -3.65 23.43 -11.74
C CYS A 395 -2.66 22.85 -12.74
N ARG A 396 -1.39 23.04 -12.50
CA ARG A 396 -0.32 22.55 -13.36
C ARG A 396 0.51 21.50 -12.67
N PRO A 397 0.41 20.20 -13.07
CA PRO A 397 1.38 19.20 -12.66
C PRO A 397 2.83 19.62 -12.95
N ALA A 398 3.77 19.29 -12.06
CA ALA A 398 5.17 19.72 -12.16
C ALA A 398 5.95 18.95 -13.26
N LEU A 399 5.46 19.01 -14.48
CA LEU A 399 6.05 18.40 -15.66
C LEU A 399 6.09 19.39 -16.83
N ASN A 400 7.15 19.32 -17.64
CA ASN A 400 7.34 20.21 -18.79
C ASN A 400 6.23 20.11 -19.84
N ARG A 401 5.54 18.96 -19.92
CA ARG A 401 4.43 18.73 -20.86
C ARG A 401 3.04 18.97 -20.26
N ALA A 402 2.97 19.48 -19.05
CA ALA A 402 1.70 19.86 -18.44
C ALA A 402 1.10 21.08 -19.18
N GLU A 403 -0.22 21.05 -19.35
CA GLU A 403 -0.96 22.14 -19.98
C GLU A 403 -0.98 23.38 -19.08
N ASP A 404 -1.14 24.53 -19.70
CA ASP A 404 -1.33 25.79 -19.00
C ASP A 404 -2.69 25.79 -18.29
N PRO A 405 -2.76 26.09 -16.97
CA PRO A 405 -4.01 26.08 -16.22
C PRO A 405 -5.08 27.02 -16.79
N GLU A 406 -4.70 28.12 -17.44
CA GLU A 406 -5.66 29.03 -18.09
C GLU A 406 -6.33 28.39 -19.32
N VAL A 407 -5.64 27.50 -20.04
CA VAL A 407 -6.22 26.71 -21.15
C VAL A 407 -7.28 25.75 -20.59
N LEU A 408 -6.95 25.05 -19.51
CA LEU A 408 -7.86 24.13 -18.81
C LEU A 408 -9.08 24.88 -18.25
N ALA A 409 -8.85 26.04 -17.60
CA ALA A 409 -9.92 26.90 -17.09
C ALA A 409 -10.87 27.38 -18.20
N THR A 410 -10.31 27.67 -19.41
CA THR A 410 -11.12 28.05 -20.55
C THR A 410 -11.98 26.89 -21.04
N ALA A 411 -11.45 25.65 -21.05
CA ALA A 411 -12.22 24.47 -21.44
C ALA A 411 -13.40 24.24 -20.49
N LEU A 412 -13.16 24.27 -19.16
CA LEU A 412 -14.19 24.08 -18.14
C LEU A 412 -15.27 25.18 -18.20
N ARG A 413 -14.88 26.46 -18.35
CA ARG A 413 -15.85 27.57 -18.52
C ARG A 413 -16.69 27.40 -19.79
N THR A 414 -16.10 26.86 -20.83
CA THR A 414 -16.81 26.60 -22.12
C THR A 414 -17.79 25.44 -21.97
N ALA A 415 -17.47 24.44 -21.13
CA ALA A 415 -18.34 23.35 -20.78
C ALA A 415 -19.47 23.76 -19.81
N GLY A 416 -19.44 24.98 -19.26
CA GLY A 416 -20.49 25.52 -18.42
C GLY A 416 -20.21 25.49 -16.90
N VAL A 417 -18.99 25.18 -16.49
CA VAL A 417 -18.61 25.20 -15.07
C VAL A 417 -18.46 26.65 -14.61
N ASP A 418 -19.21 27.02 -13.59
CA ASP A 418 -19.12 28.31 -12.92
C ASP A 418 -18.00 28.30 -11.87
N GLY A 419 -17.55 29.46 -11.41
CA GLY A 419 -16.59 29.56 -10.29
C GLY A 419 -15.21 28.98 -10.57
N VAL A 420 -14.76 28.95 -11.86
CA VAL A 420 -13.45 28.41 -12.23
C VAL A 420 -12.34 29.38 -11.83
N THR A 421 -11.44 28.92 -10.97
CA THR A 421 -10.22 29.63 -10.52
C THR A 421 -8.96 28.91 -11.06
N VAL A 422 -7.86 29.65 -11.12
CA VAL A 422 -6.57 29.14 -11.58
C VAL A 422 -5.64 29.05 -10.37
N GLY A 423 -5.14 27.86 -10.09
CA GLY A 423 -4.16 27.57 -9.05
C GLY A 423 -2.76 27.36 -9.63
N ASP A 424 -1.76 27.35 -8.76
CA ASP A 424 -0.36 27.21 -9.15
C ASP A 424 0.08 25.74 -9.21
N ASP A 425 -0.09 24.98 -8.12
CA ASP A 425 0.29 23.56 -8.05
C ASP A 425 -0.89 22.69 -7.62
N VAL A 426 -0.73 21.38 -7.85
CA VAL A 426 -1.80 20.39 -7.63
C VAL A 426 -2.19 20.28 -6.15
N ALA A 427 -1.22 20.24 -5.23
CA ALA A 427 -1.51 20.04 -3.82
C ALA A 427 -2.22 21.25 -3.23
N ALA A 428 -1.77 22.45 -3.55
CA ALA A 428 -2.42 23.68 -3.13
C ALA A 428 -3.84 23.80 -3.72
N ALA A 429 -4.03 23.41 -4.99
CA ALA A 429 -5.34 23.40 -5.61
C ALA A 429 -6.32 22.42 -4.95
N LEU A 430 -5.82 21.23 -4.56
CA LEU A 430 -6.62 20.25 -3.81
C LEU A 430 -6.96 20.77 -2.40
N ASP A 431 -5.98 21.31 -1.67
CA ASP A 431 -6.19 21.87 -0.34
C ASP A 431 -7.21 23.03 -0.39
N ASP A 432 -7.11 23.90 -1.39
CA ASP A 432 -8.06 24.98 -1.65
C ASP A 432 -9.49 24.48 -1.94
N ALA A 433 -9.63 23.40 -2.72
CA ALA A 433 -10.92 22.82 -3.05
C ALA A 433 -11.55 22.17 -1.78
N VAL A 434 -10.78 21.37 -1.05
CA VAL A 434 -11.23 20.74 0.21
C VAL A 434 -11.59 21.78 1.27
N ALA A 435 -10.82 22.87 1.41
CA ALA A 435 -11.12 23.93 2.38
C ALA A 435 -12.41 24.73 2.06
N ARG A 436 -12.89 24.68 0.81
CA ARG A 436 -14.14 25.34 0.40
C ARG A 436 -15.35 24.42 0.46
N ALA A 437 -15.13 23.14 0.39
CA ALA A 437 -16.18 22.14 0.39
C ALA A 437 -16.80 21.99 1.79
N ASP A 438 -18.11 21.83 1.85
CA ASP A 438 -18.83 21.42 3.04
C ASP A 438 -18.70 19.87 3.21
N PRO A 439 -18.88 19.31 4.41
CA PRO A 439 -18.74 17.86 4.64
C PRO A 439 -19.63 16.96 3.76
N GLY A 440 -20.71 17.50 3.21
CA GLY A 440 -21.63 16.80 2.29
C GLY A 440 -21.22 16.90 0.82
N ASP A 441 -20.17 17.63 0.49
CA ASP A 441 -19.75 17.85 -0.90
C ASP A 441 -18.79 16.78 -1.40
N CYS A 442 -18.53 16.81 -2.71
CA CYS A 442 -17.52 16.01 -3.37
C CYS A 442 -16.41 16.88 -3.94
N VAL A 443 -15.15 16.52 -3.68
CA VAL A 443 -13.96 17.08 -4.31
C VAL A 443 -13.35 16.01 -5.23
N LEU A 444 -13.33 16.29 -6.54
CA LEU A 444 -12.81 15.36 -7.55
C LEU A 444 -11.57 15.94 -8.23
N LEU A 445 -10.41 15.29 -8.03
CA LEU A 445 -9.18 15.58 -8.76
C LEU A 445 -9.03 14.65 -9.94
N LEU A 446 -8.81 15.21 -11.14
CA LEU A 446 -8.66 14.43 -12.36
C LEU A 446 -7.79 15.12 -13.42
N GLY A 447 -7.66 14.47 -14.58
CA GLY A 447 -7.01 14.99 -15.80
C GLY A 447 -5.65 14.39 -16.09
N SER A 448 -4.99 13.80 -15.12
CA SER A 448 -3.69 13.13 -15.31
C SER A 448 -3.30 12.30 -14.12
N LEU A 449 -2.72 11.11 -14.35
CA LEU A 449 -2.07 10.33 -13.29
C LEU A 449 -0.92 11.11 -12.61
N PHE A 450 -0.31 12.06 -13.28
CA PHE A 450 0.72 12.91 -12.66
C PHE A 450 0.12 13.91 -11.67
N ALA A 451 -1.10 14.43 -11.93
CA ALA A 451 -1.83 15.24 -10.96
C ALA A 451 -2.22 14.39 -9.74
N VAL A 452 -2.74 13.19 -9.98
CA VAL A 452 -3.05 12.23 -8.92
C VAL A 452 -1.82 11.93 -8.06
N ALA A 453 -0.67 11.65 -8.69
CA ALA A 453 0.57 11.38 -7.99
C ALA A 453 1.00 12.53 -7.06
N GLU A 454 0.85 13.78 -7.50
CA GLU A 454 1.19 14.95 -6.67
C GLU A 454 0.23 15.16 -5.50
N ALA A 455 -1.06 14.99 -5.74
CA ALA A 455 -2.09 15.06 -4.73
C ALA A 455 -1.90 13.98 -3.66
N ARG A 456 -1.73 12.73 -4.13
CA ARG A 456 -1.52 11.56 -3.28
C ARG A 456 -0.26 11.69 -2.42
N ALA A 457 0.85 12.10 -3.04
CA ALA A 457 2.10 12.36 -2.34
C ALA A 457 1.98 13.44 -1.25
N ALA A 458 1.14 14.42 -1.42
CA ALA A 458 0.86 15.43 -0.39
C ALA A 458 0.03 14.86 0.76
N ARG A 459 -0.97 14.03 0.47
CA ARG A 459 -1.88 13.45 1.47
C ARG A 459 -1.26 12.31 2.27
N LEU A 460 -0.39 11.50 1.66
CA LEU A 460 0.27 10.35 2.30
C LEU A 460 1.67 10.69 2.85
N ARG A 461 2.03 11.97 2.94
CA ARG A 461 3.34 12.39 3.43
C ARG A 461 3.50 12.00 4.89
N THR A 462 4.65 11.41 5.21
CA THR A 462 5.10 11.14 6.57
C THR A 462 6.29 12.03 6.93
N VAL A 463 6.35 12.46 8.20
CA VAL A 463 7.52 13.11 8.78
C VAL A 463 8.11 12.16 9.81
N THR A 464 9.19 11.49 9.42
CA THR A 464 9.80 10.42 10.21
C THR A 464 10.86 11.00 11.16
N PRO A 465 10.72 10.82 12.49
CA PRO A 465 11.77 11.16 13.43
C PRO A 465 12.92 10.18 13.27
N ARG A 466 14.13 10.70 13.03
CA ARG A 466 15.35 9.89 12.95
C ARG A 466 16.10 9.92 14.27
N SER A 467 16.43 8.74 14.79
CA SER A 467 17.21 8.63 16.03
C SER A 467 18.67 9.00 15.78
N VAL A 468 19.07 10.17 16.28
CA VAL A 468 20.48 10.53 16.44
C VAL A 468 20.74 10.60 17.93
N GLY A 469 21.07 9.47 18.54
CA GLY A 469 21.09 9.33 19.99
C GLY A 469 19.68 9.02 20.55
N LYS A 470 19.45 9.27 21.83
CA LYS A 470 18.12 9.06 22.44
C LYS A 470 17.14 10.10 21.90
N SER A 471 16.14 9.67 21.14
CA SER A 471 15.12 10.52 20.54
C SER A 471 13.73 10.30 21.16
N GLY A 472 12.78 11.18 20.84
CA GLY A 472 11.37 11.12 21.24
C GLY A 472 11.04 12.03 22.42
N LYS A 473 9.92 11.78 23.09
CA LYS A 473 9.38 12.52 24.25
C LYS A 473 10.42 12.86 25.35
N ARG A 474 11.61 12.28 25.31
CA ARG A 474 12.69 12.37 26.30
C ARG A 474 13.71 13.45 26.03
N ALA A 475 13.95 13.86 24.78
CA ALA A 475 15.05 14.77 24.49
C ALA A 475 14.86 16.14 25.17
N GLY A 476 13.62 16.68 25.21
CA GLY A 476 13.32 17.90 25.96
C GLY A 476 13.52 17.76 27.47
N ALA A 477 13.19 16.59 28.04
CA ALA A 477 13.45 16.29 29.45
C ALA A 477 14.96 16.12 29.74
N ASP A 478 15.71 15.56 28.82
CA ASP A 478 17.16 15.40 28.91
C ASP A 478 17.88 16.76 28.82
N ALA A 479 17.44 17.64 27.91
CA ALA A 479 17.94 19.00 27.81
C ALA A 479 17.73 19.79 29.11
N ARG A 480 16.52 19.73 29.69
CA ARG A 480 16.20 20.36 30.98
C ARG A 480 17.06 19.80 32.11
N ARG A 481 17.14 18.45 32.23
CA ARG A 481 18.02 17.81 33.25
C ARG A 481 19.46 18.20 33.11
N ALA A 482 19.99 18.31 31.92
CA ALA A 482 21.37 18.75 31.69
C ALA A 482 21.58 20.20 32.15
N LEU A 483 20.63 21.08 31.91
CA LEU A 483 20.64 22.47 32.38
C LEU A 483 20.53 22.57 33.90
N ASP A 484 19.64 21.80 34.52
CA ASP A 484 19.48 21.72 35.97
C ASP A 484 20.77 21.22 36.63
N ALA A 485 21.37 20.14 36.09
CA ALA A 485 22.65 19.61 36.53
C ALA A 485 23.82 20.62 36.35
N GLY A 486 23.71 21.52 35.37
CA GLY A 486 24.57 22.64 35.12
C GLY A 486 24.32 23.85 36.04
N GLY A 487 23.35 23.76 36.98
CA GLY A 487 23.03 24.80 37.94
C GLY A 487 22.16 25.94 37.38
N VAL A 488 21.47 25.71 36.26
CA VAL A 488 20.50 26.66 35.69
C VAL A 488 19.17 26.56 36.49
N SER A 489 18.59 27.70 36.82
CA SER A 489 17.29 27.67 37.51
C SER A 489 16.21 26.99 36.68
N PRO A 490 15.17 26.35 37.29
CA PRO A 490 14.09 25.67 36.56
C PRO A 490 13.41 26.56 35.50
N ASP A 491 13.20 27.85 35.79
CA ASP A 491 12.66 28.81 34.84
C ASP A 491 13.65 29.09 33.68
N GLY A 492 14.94 29.18 34.00
CA GLY A 492 16.01 29.33 33.00
C GLY A 492 16.18 28.10 32.15
N ALA A 493 16.08 26.91 32.75
CA ALA A 493 16.14 25.63 32.03
C ALA A 493 14.96 25.47 31.07
N ALA A 494 13.75 25.87 31.47
CA ALA A 494 12.59 25.85 30.60
C ALA A 494 12.73 26.75 29.35
N ILE A 495 13.42 27.90 29.49
CA ILE A 495 13.64 28.83 28.37
C ILE A 495 14.76 28.35 27.43
N LEU A 496 15.83 27.80 28.00
CA LEU A 496 17.04 27.43 27.26
C LEU A 496 16.99 26.03 26.64
N ALA A 497 16.09 25.15 27.12
CA ALA A 497 15.99 23.78 26.65
C ALA A 497 15.73 23.70 25.13
N ASP A 498 14.86 24.56 24.61
CA ASP A 498 14.51 24.61 23.18
C ASP A 498 15.70 24.94 22.26
N GLY A 499 16.71 25.61 22.77
CA GLY A 499 17.94 25.92 22.03
C GLY A 499 19.02 24.84 22.13
N ILE A 500 18.76 23.76 22.89
CA ILE A 500 19.68 22.62 23.07
C ILE A 500 19.03 21.32 22.59
N ASP A 501 17.71 21.21 22.70
CA ASP A 501 16.95 20.05 22.24
C ASP A 501 16.96 19.99 20.71
N HIS A 502 17.76 19.08 20.17
CA HIS A 502 17.97 18.92 18.74
C HIS A 502 17.17 17.72 18.22
N ARG A 503 16.46 17.92 17.12
CA ARG A 503 15.69 16.88 16.43
C ARG A 503 16.19 16.67 15.01
N VAL A 504 16.11 15.42 14.56
CA VAL A 504 16.34 15.06 13.16
C VAL A 504 15.06 14.46 12.61
N LEU A 505 14.53 15.08 11.56
CA LEU A 505 13.32 14.65 10.87
C LEU A 505 13.65 14.30 9.42
N ALA A 506 13.03 13.26 8.91
CA ALA A 506 13.15 12.85 7.52
C ALA A 506 11.78 12.82 6.85
N LEU A 507 11.71 13.24 5.60
CA LEU A 507 10.50 13.22 4.78
C LEU A 507 10.87 13.08 3.31
N ARG A 508 9.96 12.63 2.47
CA ARG A 508 10.15 12.57 1.02
C ARG A 508 9.37 13.71 0.35
N LEU A 509 10.04 14.46 -0.50
CA LEU A 509 9.49 15.61 -1.19
C LEU A 509 9.90 15.60 -2.65
N ARG A 510 9.09 16.20 -3.53
CA ARG A 510 9.50 16.50 -4.91
C ARG A 510 10.67 17.48 -4.91
N GLY A 511 11.52 17.33 -5.92
CA GLY A 511 12.82 18.01 -5.97
C GLY A 511 12.80 19.51 -5.73
N ASP A 512 11.87 20.22 -6.32
CA ASP A 512 11.74 21.67 -6.16
C ASP A 512 11.26 22.07 -4.76
N ARG A 513 10.40 21.26 -4.11
CA ARG A 513 9.98 21.44 -2.71
C ARG A 513 11.11 21.03 -1.76
N ALA A 514 11.81 19.94 -2.07
CA ALA A 514 12.99 19.50 -1.30
C ALA A 514 14.04 20.62 -1.20
N GLU A 515 14.37 21.26 -2.32
CA GLU A 515 15.31 22.39 -2.35
C GLU A 515 14.82 23.58 -1.52
N ARG A 516 13.52 23.93 -1.59
CA ARG A 516 12.92 25.03 -0.83
C ARG A 516 12.91 24.76 0.67
N VAL A 517 12.54 23.54 1.08
CA VAL A 517 12.54 23.15 2.51
C VAL A 517 13.97 23.10 3.06
N ALA A 518 14.91 22.48 2.35
CA ALA A 518 16.32 22.46 2.75
C ALA A 518 16.95 23.85 2.80
N ALA A 519 16.53 24.78 1.94
CA ALA A 519 16.96 26.17 2.02
C ALA A 519 16.34 26.88 3.24
N ALA A 520 15.06 26.67 3.52
CA ALA A 520 14.36 27.31 4.63
C ALA A 520 14.94 26.86 5.98
N VAL A 521 15.26 25.58 6.18
CA VAL A 521 15.88 25.10 7.43
C VAL A 521 17.28 25.69 7.63
N ARG A 522 18.07 25.83 6.56
CA ARG A 522 19.40 26.50 6.64
C ARG A 522 19.30 27.99 6.96
N GLU A 523 18.27 28.67 6.45
CA GLU A 523 18.00 30.07 6.81
C GLU A 523 17.52 30.22 8.26
N ALA A 524 16.91 29.20 8.86
CA ALA A 524 16.51 29.14 10.25
C ALA A 524 17.67 28.79 11.19
N GLY A 525 18.84 28.40 10.68
CA GLY A 525 20.06 28.06 11.43
C GLY A 525 20.34 26.57 11.54
N GLY A 526 19.42 25.69 11.10
CA GLY A 526 19.58 24.25 11.09
C GLY A 526 20.26 23.72 9.82
N ASP A 527 20.36 22.39 9.71
CA ASP A 527 20.92 21.66 8.59
C ASP A 527 19.82 20.99 7.76
N GLY A 528 19.81 21.22 6.44
CA GLY A 528 18.89 20.56 5.49
C GLY A 528 19.68 19.84 4.42
N VAL A 529 19.53 18.51 4.35
CA VAL A 529 20.23 17.63 3.41
C VAL A 529 19.19 16.96 2.50
N ILE A 530 19.42 17.02 1.19
CA ILE A 530 18.63 16.29 0.19
C ILE A 530 19.43 15.05 -0.16
N GLY A 531 18.81 13.88 -0.01
CA GLY A 531 19.44 12.61 -0.32
C GLY A 531 19.79 12.50 -1.79
N GLY A 532 20.90 11.83 -2.10
CA GLY A 532 21.39 11.64 -3.47
C GLY A 532 22.06 12.86 -4.11
N LEU A 533 22.03 14.03 -3.48
CA LEU A 533 22.85 15.17 -3.91
C LEU A 533 24.15 15.14 -3.12
N GLY A 534 25.19 14.49 -3.66
CA GLY A 534 26.56 14.66 -3.18
C GLY A 534 26.90 16.16 -3.18
N ALA A 535 27.87 16.60 -2.37
CA ALA A 535 28.20 17.99 -2.10
C ALA A 535 28.66 18.80 -3.34
N GLY A 536 28.06 18.66 -4.46
CA GLY A 536 28.28 19.39 -5.71
C GLY A 536 27.64 18.74 -6.91
N GLU A 537 26.64 19.39 -7.50
CA GLU A 537 26.18 19.23 -8.88
C GLU A 537 25.31 17.99 -9.21
N GLY A 538 24.34 17.59 -8.39
CA GLY A 538 23.24 16.73 -8.82
C GLY A 538 21.95 17.53 -9.02
N ARG A 539 21.29 17.40 -10.15
CA ARG A 539 19.92 17.91 -10.34
C ARG A 539 18.94 16.81 -9.96
N VAL A 540 18.01 17.12 -9.07
CA VAL A 540 16.91 16.21 -8.75
C VAL A 540 16.14 15.88 -10.03
N PRO A 541 15.87 14.59 -10.33
CA PRO A 541 15.08 14.20 -11.48
C PRO A 541 13.68 14.84 -11.45
N ASP A 542 13.23 15.39 -12.59
CA ASP A 542 11.89 15.97 -12.69
C ASP A 542 10.83 14.89 -12.42
N GLY A 543 9.98 15.12 -11.42
CA GLY A 543 8.83 14.28 -11.13
C GLY A 543 9.02 13.23 -10.03
N GLU A 544 10.23 13.00 -9.54
CA GLU A 544 10.48 12.07 -8.44
C GLU A 544 10.47 12.73 -7.06
N GLN A 545 10.14 11.91 -6.05
CA GLN A 545 10.32 12.26 -4.64
C GLN A 545 11.71 11.89 -4.17
N VAL A 546 12.35 12.83 -3.51
CA VAL A 546 13.68 12.63 -2.91
C VAL A 546 13.62 12.70 -1.39
N PRO A 547 14.41 11.91 -0.67
CA PRO A 547 14.50 12.03 0.78
C PRO A 547 15.14 13.35 1.18
N VAL A 548 14.55 14.01 2.17
CA VAL A 548 15.06 15.24 2.79
C VAL A 548 15.23 14.97 4.28
N THR A 549 16.42 15.23 4.79
CA THR A 549 16.71 15.15 6.22
C THR A 549 16.94 16.55 6.77
N LEU A 550 16.23 16.88 7.84
CA LEU A 550 16.28 18.15 8.54
C LEU A 550 16.85 17.92 9.94
N GLY A 551 17.92 18.63 10.28
CA GLY A 551 18.50 18.62 11.61
C GLY A 551 18.48 20.03 12.20
N ALA A 552 17.75 20.24 13.31
CA ALA A 552 17.63 21.55 13.92
C ALA A 552 17.25 21.45 15.41
N THR A 553 17.50 22.50 16.16
CA THR A 553 16.94 22.66 17.51
C THR A 553 15.47 23.01 17.44
N ILE A 554 14.74 22.81 18.54
CA ILE A 554 13.32 23.18 18.60
C ILE A 554 13.09 24.67 18.31
N ALA A 555 13.99 25.53 18.76
CA ALA A 555 13.91 26.97 18.47
C ALA A 555 14.04 27.26 16.96
N GLU A 556 14.95 26.57 16.28
CA GLU A 556 15.16 26.69 14.83
C GLU A 556 13.98 26.09 14.04
N TYR A 557 13.36 25.00 14.53
CA TYR A 557 12.15 24.45 13.91
C TYR A 557 11.00 25.43 13.97
N ARG A 558 10.80 26.15 15.08
CA ARG A 558 9.75 27.19 15.15
C ARG A 558 10.01 28.32 14.14
N ASP A 559 11.26 28.79 14.01
CA ASP A 559 11.62 29.80 13.00
C ASP A 559 11.43 29.26 11.56
N LEU A 560 11.75 27.96 11.33
CA LEU A 560 11.47 27.27 10.06
C LEU A 560 9.98 27.29 9.72
N LEU A 561 9.13 26.88 10.66
CA LEU A 561 7.68 26.82 10.45
C LEU A 561 7.11 28.21 10.14
N ASP A 562 7.53 29.24 10.88
CA ASP A 562 7.11 30.62 10.62
C ASP A 562 7.54 31.10 9.23
N ARG A 563 8.75 30.76 8.78
CA ARG A 563 9.27 31.11 7.45
C ARG A 563 8.53 30.37 6.33
N MET A 564 8.17 29.09 6.55
CA MET A 564 7.43 28.30 5.56
C MET A 564 6.01 28.84 5.38
N ARG A 565 5.32 29.16 6.48
CA ARG A 565 3.97 29.76 6.49
C ARG A 565 3.95 31.18 5.91
N ALA A 566 5.00 31.96 6.07
CA ALA A 566 5.10 33.32 5.50
C ALA A 566 5.33 33.36 3.99
N ARG A 567 5.63 32.25 3.36
CA ARG A 567 5.89 32.13 1.90
C ARG A 567 4.63 31.70 1.17
N GLU A 568 3.64 32.57 1.05
CA GLU A 568 2.37 32.32 0.34
C GLU A 568 2.64 31.78 -1.09
N GLY A 569 1.82 30.84 -1.55
CA GLY A 569 1.88 30.30 -2.92
C GLY A 569 3.07 29.35 -3.20
N THR A 570 3.80 28.91 -2.19
CA THR A 570 4.97 28.02 -2.36
C THR A 570 4.65 26.53 -2.20
N GLY A 571 3.42 26.18 -1.77
CA GLY A 571 3.03 24.79 -1.45
C GLY A 571 3.79 24.20 -0.25
N LEU A 572 4.35 25.05 0.63
CA LEU A 572 5.08 24.64 1.82
C LEU A 572 4.21 24.59 3.09
N ASP A 573 2.98 25.13 3.04
CA ASP A 573 2.10 25.21 4.21
C ASP A 573 1.74 23.80 4.73
N GLY A 574 1.38 22.87 3.85
CA GLY A 574 1.11 21.48 4.21
C GLY A 574 2.34 20.78 4.80
N VAL A 575 3.54 21.03 4.26
CA VAL A 575 4.78 20.47 4.83
C VAL A 575 5.05 21.05 6.22
N ALA A 576 4.81 22.36 6.41
CA ALA A 576 4.97 23.01 7.70
C ALA A 576 3.96 22.46 8.73
N ALA A 577 2.72 22.20 8.32
CA ALA A 577 1.71 21.59 9.19
C ALA A 577 2.11 20.17 9.62
N ASP A 578 2.64 19.35 8.71
CA ASP A 578 3.07 18.00 9.02
C ASP A 578 4.27 17.98 9.99
N ILE A 579 5.26 18.86 9.78
CA ILE A 579 6.39 19.02 10.70
C ILE A 579 5.91 19.51 12.07
N ALA A 580 5.00 20.48 12.12
CA ALA A 580 4.45 21.00 13.37
C ALA A 580 3.74 19.89 14.16
N ARG A 581 2.86 19.16 13.51
CA ARG A 581 2.11 18.01 14.08
C ARG A 581 3.05 16.96 14.65
N ARG A 582 4.14 16.64 13.91
CA ARG A 582 5.14 15.70 14.40
C ARG A 582 5.83 16.19 15.68
N LEU A 583 6.24 17.45 15.71
CA LEU A 583 6.89 18.04 16.88
C LEU A 583 5.95 18.10 18.11
N GLU A 584 4.66 18.40 17.91
CA GLU A 584 3.64 18.41 18.98
C GLU A 584 3.48 17.03 19.61
N ARG A 585 3.45 15.97 18.81
CA ARG A 585 3.40 14.59 19.31
C ARG A 585 4.66 14.18 20.07
N ASP A 586 5.80 14.76 19.75
CA ASP A 586 7.04 14.61 20.52
C ASP A 586 7.04 15.44 21.83
N GLY A 587 5.91 16.07 22.18
CA GLY A 587 5.76 16.86 23.40
C GLY A 587 6.32 18.28 23.30
N VAL A 588 6.59 18.73 22.08
CA VAL A 588 6.99 20.13 21.82
C VAL A 588 5.73 20.98 21.60
N ALA A 589 5.40 21.88 22.52
CA ALA A 589 4.29 22.80 22.32
C ALA A 589 4.59 23.76 21.16
N VAL A 590 3.96 23.54 20.03
CA VAL A 590 4.02 24.42 18.86
C VAL A 590 2.73 25.25 18.76
N GLU A 591 1.59 24.67 19.11
CA GLU A 591 0.30 25.36 19.25
C GLU A 591 -0.50 24.71 20.39
N SER A 592 -1.39 25.48 21.05
CA SER A 592 -2.19 24.99 22.18
C SER A 592 -3.51 24.40 21.70
N GLY A 593 -3.79 23.13 21.98
CA GLY A 593 -5.12 22.54 21.97
C GLY A 593 -5.25 21.22 21.26
N GLY A 594 -4.75 20.14 21.84
CA GLY A 594 -5.14 18.76 21.49
C GLY A 594 -6.03 18.19 22.60
N ASP A 595 -7.17 17.64 22.21
CA ASP A 595 -8.01 16.82 23.09
C ASP A 595 -7.24 15.50 23.32
N SER A 596 -7.14 15.05 24.56
CA SER A 596 -6.56 13.76 24.88
C SER A 596 -7.56 12.70 24.44
N GLY A 597 -7.15 11.81 23.52
CA GLY A 597 -7.93 10.66 23.07
C GLY A 597 -8.30 9.70 24.21
N PRO A 598 -8.92 8.54 23.89
CA PRO A 598 -9.31 7.52 24.87
C PRO A 598 -8.15 7.07 25.76
N ASP A 599 -8.43 6.77 27.00
CA ASP A 599 -7.44 6.33 28.01
C ASP A 599 -7.23 4.81 27.91
N TYR A 600 -6.29 4.40 27.03
CA TYR A 600 -5.89 3.01 26.86
C TYR A 600 -4.62 2.68 27.64
N PRO A 601 -4.37 1.39 28.01
CA PRO A 601 -3.16 0.97 28.76
C PRO A 601 -1.83 1.41 28.15
N TRP A 602 -1.78 1.60 26.84
CA TRP A 602 -0.60 2.04 26.08
C TRP A 602 -0.46 3.55 25.92
N THR A 603 -1.38 4.33 26.49
CA THR A 603 -1.33 5.80 26.39
C THR A 603 -0.24 6.41 27.28
N ASP A 604 -0.06 5.87 28.52
CA ASP A 604 0.85 6.43 29.52
C ASP A 604 2.17 5.66 29.69
N GLY A 605 2.43 4.62 28.88
CA GLY A 605 3.63 3.81 28.96
C GLY A 605 3.58 2.58 28.05
N THR A 606 4.55 1.69 28.18
CA THR A 606 4.55 0.46 27.39
C THR A 606 3.66 -0.58 28.06
N ALA A 607 2.57 -0.97 27.41
CA ALA A 607 1.67 -2.03 27.83
C ALA A 607 2.24 -3.42 27.50
N VAL A 608 1.87 -4.43 28.27
CA VAL A 608 2.23 -5.84 28.05
C VAL A 608 1.00 -6.62 27.60
N MET A 609 1.06 -7.15 26.38
CA MET A 609 0.05 -8.04 25.78
C MET A 609 0.51 -9.48 25.91
N GLY A 610 -0.22 -10.29 26.69
CA GLY A 610 0.08 -11.69 26.95
C GLY A 610 -0.59 -12.60 25.93
N VAL A 611 0.15 -13.52 25.31
CA VAL A 611 -0.36 -14.47 24.31
C VAL A 611 -1.06 -15.66 24.97
N LEU A 612 -2.31 -15.92 24.60
CA LEU A 612 -3.08 -17.09 24.98
C LEU A 612 -3.45 -17.91 23.74
N ASN A 613 -2.62 -18.92 23.42
CA ASN A 613 -2.88 -19.81 22.28
C ASN A 613 -3.89 -20.90 22.63
N VAL A 614 -4.96 -21.01 21.82
CA VAL A 614 -5.99 -22.03 21.95
C VAL A 614 -5.75 -23.12 20.88
N THR A 615 -4.97 -24.15 21.26
CA THR A 615 -4.52 -25.19 20.31
C THR A 615 -5.47 -26.38 20.20
N PRO A 616 -5.45 -27.14 19.07
CA PRO A 616 -6.29 -28.32 18.86
C PRO A 616 -6.15 -29.40 19.92
N ASP A 617 -4.96 -29.61 20.46
CA ASP A 617 -4.67 -30.63 21.50
C ASP A 617 -5.44 -30.39 22.80
N SER A 618 -5.86 -29.13 23.02
CA SER A 618 -6.65 -28.73 24.20
C SER A 618 -8.14 -29.09 24.10
N PHE A 619 -8.67 -29.38 22.88
CA PHE A 619 -10.11 -29.52 22.63
C PHE A 619 -10.57 -30.90 22.15
N HIS A 620 -9.68 -31.91 22.02
CA HIS A 620 -10.05 -33.27 21.58
C HIS A 620 -10.56 -34.13 22.77
N ASP A 621 -11.66 -34.87 22.53
CA ASP A 621 -12.25 -35.93 23.32
C ASP A 621 -12.37 -35.72 24.87
N GLY A 622 -13.20 -34.78 25.28
CA GLY A 622 -13.59 -34.59 26.69
C GLY A 622 -12.69 -33.62 27.48
N GLY A 623 -11.61 -33.08 26.85
CA GLY A 623 -10.71 -32.09 27.46
C GLY A 623 -11.20 -30.65 27.42
N ARG A 624 -12.35 -30.32 26.77
CA ARG A 624 -12.83 -28.93 26.62
C ARG A 624 -13.01 -28.18 27.93
N HIS A 625 -13.51 -28.84 29.00
CA HIS A 625 -13.65 -28.23 30.32
C HIS A 625 -12.31 -28.03 31.03
N GLU A 626 -11.35 -28.93 30.83
CA GLU A 626 -9.99 -28.78 31.34
C GLU A 626 -9.26 -27.66 30.63
N ALA A 627 -9.35 -27.58 29.29
CA ALA A 627 -8.74 -26.54 28.49
C ALA A 627 -9.24 -25.13 28.85
N LEU A 628 -10.55 -24.96 29.07
CA LEU A 628 -11.11 -23.68 29.50
C LEU A 628 -10.67 -23.33 30.95
N ALA A 629 -10.58 -24.30 31.84
CA ALA A 629 -10.07 -24.08 33.20
C ALA A 629 -8.57 -23.71 33.19
N ASP A 630 -7.79 -24.33 32.30
CA ASP A 630 -6.37 -24.00 32.09
C ASP A 630 -6.18 -22.61 31.48
N ALA A 631 -7.05 -22.20 30.55
CA ALA A 631 -7.07 -20.86 29.99
C ALA A 631 -7.35 -19.81 31.08
N VAL A 632 -8.39 -20.00 31.89
CA VAL A 632 -8.71 -19.11 33.04
C VAL A 632 -7.53 -19.03 34.00
N ALA A 633 -6.97 -20.18 34.43
CA ALA A 633 -5.81 -20.19 35.30
C ALA A 633 -4.56 -19.56 34.68
N GLY A 634 -4.44 -19.63 33.33
CA GLY A 634 -3.40 -18.93 32.56
C GLY A 634 -3.55 -17.44 32.68
N VAL A 635 -4.76 -16.91 32.43
CA VAL A 635 -5.06 -15.49 32.52
C VAL A 635 -4.93 -14.97 33.95
N GLU A 636 -5.37 -15.73 34.98
CA GLU A 636 -5.16 -15.35 36.37
C GLU A 636 -3.67 -15.13 36.67
N ARG A 637 -2.77 -16.02 36.18
CA ARG A 637 -1.32 -15.86 36.34
C ARG A 637 -0.78 -14.63 35.55
N MET A 638 -1.30 -14.36 34.37
CA MET A 638 -0.93 -13.16 33.60
C MET A 638 -1.35 -11.88 34.32
N VAL A 639 -2.55 -11.86 34.90
CA VAL A 639 -3.07 -10.75 35.73
C VAL A 639 -2.19 -10.54 36.98
N GLU A 640 -1.84 -11.60 37.69
CA GLU A 640 -0.92 -11.52 38.84
C GLU A 640 0.47 -10.97 38.42
N ALA A 641 0.89 -11.22 37.16
CA ALA A 641 2.13 -10.75 36.61
C ALA A 641 2.04 -9.31 36.01
N GLY A 642 0.86 -8.69 36.01
CA GLY A 642 0.65 -7.32 35.55
C GLY A 642 0.47 -7.21 34.04
N VAL A 643 -0.25 -8.14 33.40
CA VAL A 643 -0.68 -8.03 32.00
C VAL A 643 -1.70 -6.91 31.83
N ASP A 644 -1.62 -6.19 30.70
CA ASP A 644 -2.56 -5.12 30.36
C ASP A 644 -3.60 -5.60 29.32
N VAL A 645 -3.21 -6.53 28.44
CA VAL A 645 -4.06 -7.10 27.38
C VAL A 645 -3.80 -8.60 27.27
N VAL A 646 -4.85 -9.42 27.15
CA VAL A 646 -4.74 -10.86 26.86
C VAL A 646 -5.15 -11.10 25.42
N ASP A 647 -4.25 -11.65 24.59
CA ASP A 647 -4.45 -11.88 23.17
C ASP A 647 -4.76 -13.35 22.88
N VAL A 648 -6.02 -13.62 22.50
CA VAL A 648 -6.57 -14.98 22.31
C VAL A 648 -6.46 -15.38 20.85
N GLY A 649 -5.63 -16.39 20.54
CA GLY A 649 -5.43 -16.87 19.17
C GLY A 649 -5.96 -18.28 18.94
N GLY A 650 -6.84 -18.47 17.94
CA GLY A 650 -7.41 -19.76 17.53
C GLY A 650 -6.72 -20.42 16.33
N GLU A 651 -5.96 -19.66 15.57
CA GLU A 651 -5.19 -20.09 14.38
C GLU A 651 -3.69 -19.83 14.59
N SER A 652 -2.84 -20.68 14.04
CA SER A 652 -1.40 -20.43 14.05
C SER A 652 -0.98 -19.80 12.73
N THR A 653 -0.38 -18.63 12.78
CA THR A 653 0.16 -17.90 11.61
C THR A 653 1.65 -18.19 11.38
N ARG A 654 2.21 -19.23 12.02
CA ARG A 654 3.62 -19.65 11.84
C ARG A 654 3.84 -20.18 10.43
N PRO A 655 5.06 -20.04 9.88
CA PRO A 655 5.40 -20.59 8.58
C PRO A 655 5.00 -22.05 8.41
N GLY A 656 4.23 -22.36 7.35
CA GLY A 656 3.77 -23.73 7.06
C GLY A 656 2.62 -24.23 7.92
N ALA A 657 1.94 -23.39 8.70
CA ALA A 657 0.73 -23.77 9.42
C ALA A 657 -0.45 -23.97 8.43
N GLU A 658 -1.24 -25.04 8.65
CA GLU A 658 -2.46 -25.24 7.86
C GLU A 658 -3.55 -24.24 8.31
N PRO A 659 -4.27 -23.57 7.36
CA PRO A 659 -5.37 -22.69 7.71
C PRO A 659 -6.50 -23.40 8.47
N VAL A 660 -7.02 -22.76 9.51
CA VAL A 660 -8.13 -23.29 10.30
C VAL A 660 -9.46 -22.81 9.69
N PRO A 661 -10.47 -23.69 9.48
CA PRO A 661 -11.79 -23.26 9.03
C PRO A 661 -12.44 -22.27 10.00
N VAL A 662 -13.18 -21.27 9.48
CA VAL A 662 -13.85 -20.23 10.27
C VAL A 662 -14.66 -20.80 11.44
N ALA A 663 -15.50 -21.82 11.19
CA ALA A 663 -16.34 -22.43 12.22
C ALA A 663 -15.53 -23.08 13.35
N GLU A 664 -14.39 -23.68 13.01
CA GLU A 664 -13.50 -24.30 13.98
C GLU A 664 -12.75 -23.26 14.83
N GLU A 665 -12.31 -22.15 14.20
CA GLU A 665 -11.66 -21.04 14.91
C GLU A 665 -12.65 -20.36 15.88
N ILE A 666 -13.90 -20.12 15.45
CA ILE A 666 -14.96 -19.63 16.34
C ILE A 666 -15.20 -20.59 17.51
N ASP A 667 -15.25 -21.92 17.27
CA ASP A 667 -15.44 -22.94 18.32
C ASP A 667 -14.30 -22.99 19.34
N ARG A 668 -13.10 -22.48 18.99
CA ARG A 668 -11.94 -22.36 19.90
C ARG A 668 -11.98 -21.04 20.66
N VAL A 669 -12.13 -19.91 19.96
CA VAL A 669 -11.95 -18.55 20.46
C VAL A 669 -13.11 -18.13 21.36
N VAL A 670 -14.35 -18.24 20.89
CA VAL A 670 -15.54 -17.73 21.59
C VAL A 670 -15.70 -18.32 22.99
N PRO A 671 -15.67 -19.67 23.22
CA PRO A 671 -15.79 -20.21 24.55
C PRO A 671 -14.63 -19.83 25.49
N THR A 672 -13.46 -19.56 24.92
CA THR A 672 -12.30 -19.12 25.72
C THR A 672 -12.49 -17.68 26.19
N ILE A 673 -12.93 -16.77 25.30
CA ILE A 673 -13.25 -15.39 25.65
C ILE A 673 -14.34 -15.34 26.72
N GLU A 674 -15.44 -16.08 26.55
CA GLU A 674 -16.50 -16.17 27.57
C GLU A 674 -16.01 -16.69 28.92
N ALA A 675 -15.09 -17.67 28.93
CA ALA A 675 -14.55 -18.24 30.14
C ALA A 675 -13.64 -17.27 30.92
N ILE A 676 -12.72 -16.58 30.21
CA ILE A 676 -11.76 -15.67 30.84
C ILE A 676 -12.41 -14.39 31.37
N GLN A 677 -13.62 -14.03 30.94
CA GLN A 677 -14.44 -12.96 31.54
C GLN A 677 -14.82 -13.26 33.01
N SER A 678 -14.64 -14.49 33.46
CA SER A 678 -14.81 -14.83 34.89
C SER A 678 -13.67 -14.34 35.80
N VAL A 679 -12.54 -13.92 35.21
CA VAL A 679 -11.40 -13.35 35.95
C VAL A 679 -11.75 -11.90 36.33
N PRO A 680 -11.66 -11.53 37.64
CA PRO A 680 -12.15 -10.23 38.11
C PRO A 680 -11.56 -9.03 37.38
N ALA A 681 -10.24 -9.00 37.11
CA ALA A 681 -9.59 -7.89 36.42
C ALA A 681 -10.07 -7.73 34.98
N VAL A 682 -10.45 -8.82 34.31
CA VAL A 682 -11.06 -8.81 32.97
C VAL A 682 -12.52 -8.33 33.06
N ALA A 683 -13.29 -8.89 34.02
CA ALA A 683 -14.69 -8.48 34.23
C ALA A 683 -14.87 -7.01 34.62
N ASP A 684 -13.89 -6.45 35.32
CA ASP A 684 -13.90 -5.05 35.78
C ASP A 684 -13.34 -4.08 34.68
N GLY A 685 -12.79 -4.63 33.57
CA GLY A 685 -12.21 -3.86 32.47
C GLY A 685 -10.80 -3.32 32.72
N ASP A 686 -10.14 -3.80 33.80
CA ASP A 686 -8.75 -3.43 34.09
C ASP A 686 -7.74 -4.14 33.14
N VAL A 687 -8.13 -5.28 32.53
CA VAL A 687 -7.38 -6.04 31.52
C VAL A 687 -8.26 -6.25 30.31
N LEU A 688 -7.79 -5.84 29.15
CA LEU A 688 -8.51 -5.94 27.87
C LEU A 688 -8.33 -7.34 27.24
N ILE A 689 -9.33 -7.77 26.48
CA ILE A 689 -9.27 -8.99 25.65
C ILE A 689 -9.03 -8.61 24.19
N SER A 690 -7.94 -9.11 23.62
CA SER A 690 -7.66 -9.07 22.19
C SER A 690 -7.96 -10.42 21.54
N VAL A 691 -8.40 -10.41 20.28
CA VAL A 691 -8.54 -11.61 19.45
C VAL A 691 -7.57 -11.57 18.28
N ASP A 692 -6.65 -12.56 18.20
CA ASP A 692 -5.72 -12.74 17.08
C ASP A 692 -6.42 -13.52 15.97
N THR A 693 -6.97 -12.78 14.99
CA THR A 693 -7.64 -13.36 13.82
C THR A 693 -7.58 -12.43 12.63
N ARG A 694 -7.46 -13.02 11.43
CA ARG A 694 -7.51 -12.35 10.13
C ARG A 694 -8.87 -12.50 9.42
N LYS A 695 -9.85 -13.12 10.07
CA LYS A 695 -11.14 -13.49 9.48
C LYS A 695 -12.28 -12.69 10.09
N ALA A 696 -12.94 -11.86 9.29
CA ALA A 696 -14.04 -11.00 9.73
C ALA A 696 -15.16 -11.74 10.50
N PRO A 697 -15.63 -12.95 10.09
CA PRO A 697 -16.65 -13.66 10.86
C PRO A 697 -16.18 -14.12 12.24
N VAL A 698 -14.87 -14.42 12.40
CA VAL A 698 -14.28 -14.79 13.70
C VAL A 698 -14.20 -13.57 14.60
N ALA A 699 -13.75 -12.43 14.05
CA ALA A 699 -13.69 -11.14 14.74
C ALA A 699 -15.08 -10.73 15.25
N THR A 700 -16.12 -10.81 14.39
CA THR A 700 -17.51 -10.53 14.78
C THR A 700 -17.94 -11.39 15.96
N ALA A 701 -17.74 -12.71 15.88
CA ALA A 701 -18.13 -13.62 16.95
C ALA A 701 -17.35 -13.38 18.26
N ALA A 702 -16.07 -13.02 18.16
CA ALA A 702 -15.23 -12.70 19.31
C ALA A 702 -15.65 -11.40 20.01
N LEU A 703 -16.00 -10.37 19.24
CA LEU A 703 -16.52 -9.09 19.75
C LEU A 703 -17.89 -9.30 20.44
N GLU A 704 -18.78 -10.09 19.82
CA GLU A 704 -20.06 -10.47 20.44
C GLU A 704 -19.85 -11.26 21.76
N ALA A 705 -18.77 -12.02 21.85
CA ALA A 705 -18.39 -12.75 23.07
C ALA A 705 -17.68 -11.87 24.11
N GLY A 706 -17.32 -10.63 23.79
CA GLY A 706 -16.75 -9.63 24.68
C GLY A 706 -15.25 -9.41 24.53
N ALA A 707 -14.70 -9.59 23.33
CA ALA A 707 -13.36 -9.07 22.99
C ALA A 707 -13.42 -7.54 22.82
N ASP A 708 -12.34 -6.87 23.22
CA ASP A 708 -12.19 -5.41 23.18
C ASP A 708 -11.35 -4.94 22.02
N VAL A 709 -10.40 -5.75 21.53
CA VAL A 709 -9.38 -5.42 20.53
C VAL A 709 -9.34 -6.50 19.45
N ILE A 710 -9.20 -6.13 18.21
CA ILE A 710 -8.90 -7.06 17.11
C ILE A 710 -7.40 -6.98 16.79
N ASN A 711 -6.73 -8.14 16.69
CA ASN A 711 -5.34 -8.22 16.26
C ASN A 711 -5.29 -8.90 14.89
N ASP A 712 -5.23 -8.09 13.83
CA ASP A 712 -5.25 -8.58 12.44
C ASP A 712 -3.86 -8.62 11.83
N VAL A 713 -3.31 -9.81 11.71
CA VAL A 713 -1.97 -10.05 11.13
C VAL A 713 -1.89 -9.75 9.63
N THR A 714 -3.03 -9.59 8.94
CA THR A 714 -3.07 -9.19 7.51
C THR A 714 -3.18 -7.69 7.30
N GLY A 715 -3.27 -6.91 8.38
CA GLY A 715 -3.31 -5.47 8.34
C GLY A 715 -4.51 -4.91 7.58
N LEU A 716 -5.71 -5.40 7.90
CA LEU A 716 -6.96 -4.99 7.28
C LEU A 716 -7.02 -5.25 5.76
N ALA A 717 -6.36 -6.32 5.30
CA ALA A 717 -6.41 -6.71 3.90
C ALA A 717 -7.83 -7.13 3.50
N ASP A 718 -8.56 -7.82 4.40
CA ASP A 718 -9.95 -8.18 4.20
C ASP A 718 -10.88 -6.95 4.33
N PRO A 719 -11.62 -6.58 3.27
CA PRO A 719 -12.59 -5.48 3.34
C PRO A 719 -13.70 -5.70 4.38
N GLU A 720 -14.14 -6.95 4.60
CA GLU A 720 -15.16 -7.26 5.61
C GLU A 720 -14.62 -7.00 7.02
N MET A 721 -13.32 -7.23 7.27
CA MET A 721 -12.69 -6.91 8.54
C MET A 721 -12.71 -5.40 8.82
N ARG A 722 -12.50 -4.56 7.80
CA ARG A 722 -12.58 -3.10 7.95
C ARG A 722 -13.97 -2.65 8.39
N GLU A 723 -15.03 -3.26 7.85
CA GLU A 723 -16.42 -2.98 8.25
C GLU A 723 -16.68 -3.41 9.69
N VAL A 724 -16.24 -4.62 10.06
CA VAL A 724 -16.39 -5.14 11.44
C VAL A 724 -15.74 -4.21 12.45
N VAL A 725 -14.51 -3.75 12.17
CA VAL A 725 -13.78 -2.83 13.07
C VAL A 725 -14.47 -1.47 13.15
N ALA A 726 -14.89 -0.91 12.01
CA ALA A 726 -15.56 0.38 11.95
C ALA A 726 -16.92 0.35 12.68
N ASP A 727 -17.74 -0.68 12.46
CA ASP A 727 -19.04 -0.83 13.09
C ASP A 727 -18.95 -1.09 14.60
N ALA A 728 -17.94 -1.85 15.03
CA ALA A 728 -17.71 -2.13 16.45
C ALA A 728 -17.05 -0.95 17.18
N ASP A 729 -16.48 0.00 16.45
CA ASP A 729 -15.79 1.16 17.00
C ASP A 729 -14.69 0.77 18.04
N CYS A 730 -13.96 -0.34 17.76
CA CYS A 730 -12.98 -0.96 18.66
C CYS A 730 -11.54 -0.70 18.21
N PRO A 731 -10.54 -0.78 19.11
CA PRO A 731 -9.14 -0.78 18.72
C PRO A 731 -8.77 -1.97 17.82
N VAL A 732 -7.86 -1.72 16.87
CA VAL A 732 -7.34 -2.75 15.96
C VAL A 732 -5.84 -2.67 15.82
N VAL A 733 -5.17 -3.84 15.84
CA VAL A 733 -3.76 -3.96 15.47
C VAL A 733 -3.67 -4.21 13.97
N LEU A 734 -2.97 -3.33 13.29
CA LEU A 734 -2.70 -3.35 11.87
C LEU A 734 -1.25 -3.74 11.64
N MET A 735 -1.00 -5.01 11.29
CA MET A 735 0.36 -5.53 11.15
C MET A 735 0.84 -5.48 9.69
N HIS A 736 2.13 -5.22 9.50
CA HIS A 736 2.81 -5.41 8.23
C HIS A 736 3.14 -6.88 8.02
N SER A 737 2.43 -7.52 7.10
CA SER A 737 2.73 -8.85 6.58
C SER A 737 2.64 -8.85 5.07
N LEU A 738 3.50 -9.60 4.40
CA LEU A 738 3.38 -9.88 2.96
C LEU A 738 2.49 -11.09 2.74
N ASP A 739 2.59 -12.08 3.64
CA ASP A 739 1.84 -13.33 3.61
C ASP A 739 1.40 -13.71 5.03
N ALA A 740 0.19 -14.29 5.15
CA ALA A 740 -0.28 -14.87 6.39
C ALA A 740 -1.13 -16.14 6.11
N PRO A 741 -0.62 -17.35 6.39
CA PRO A 741 0.65 -17.67 7.04
C PRO A 741 1.88 -17.38 6.16
N VAL A 742 3.02 -17.12 6.79
CA VAL A 742 4.28 -16.78 6.10
C VAL A 742 4.74 -17.92 5.21
N ASP A 743 4.99 -17.64 3.93
CA ASP A 743 5.68 -18.56 3.03
C ASP A 743 7.20 -18.49 3.29
N PRO A 744 7.85 -19.60 3.70
CA PRO A 744 9.29 -19.60 3.94
C PRO A 744 10.16 -19.45 2.69
N SER A 745 9.58 -19.62 1.50
CA SER A 745 10.29 -19.48 0.22
C SER A 745 10.30 -18.04 -0.28
N ASN A 746 9.48 -17.18 0.28
CA ASN A 746 9.44 -15.77 -0.04
C ASN A 746 10.60 -15.04 0.64
N ASP A 747 11.53 -14.47 -0.14
CA ASP A 747 12.70 -13.70 0.32
C ASP A 747 12.58 -12.25 -0.16
N PRO A 748 11.78 -11.42 0.50
CA PRO A 748 11.54 -10.03 0.09
C PRO A 748 12.80 -9.20 0.23
N GLU A 749 13.04 -8.31 -0.73
CA GLU A 749 14.13 -7.34 -0.70
C GLU A 749 13.61 -5.97 -0.27
N TYR A 750 14.25 -5.36 0.73
CA TYR A 750 13.98 -4.01 1.22
C TYR A 750 15.17 -3.09 0.93
N ASP A 751 14.93 -1.83 0.55
CA ASP A 751 15.97 -0.80 0.49
C ASP A 751 16.34 -0.30 1.88
N ASP A 752 15.34 0.03 2.69
CA ASP A 752 15.41 0.36 4.11
C ASP A 752 14.16 -0.22 4.77
N VAL A 753 14.30 -1.35 5.44
CA VAL A 753 13.16 -2.11 5.96
C VAL A 753 12.22 -1.27 6.83
N VAL A 754 12.74 -0.30 7.59
CA VAL A 754 11.92 0.58 8.44
C VAL A 754 11.11 1.56 7.60
N SER A 755 11.75 2.22 6.63
CA SER A 755 11.08 3.17 5.74
C SER A 755 10.05 2.48 4.85
N ASP A 756 10.36 1.29 4.36
CA ASP A 756 9.49 0.52 3.46
C ASP A 756 8.27 -0.02 4.21
N VAL A 757 8.47 -0.51 5.44
CA VAL A 757 7.36 -0.95 6.31
C VAL A 757 6.48 0.24 6.72
N ILE A 758 7.06 1.41 7.06
CA ILE A 758 6.29 2.63 7.34
C ILE A 758 5.46 3.03 6.12
N ALA A 759 6.02 2.99 4.92
CA ALA A 759 5.30 3.32 3.70
C ALA A 759 4.13 2.35 3.45
N SER A 760 4.35 1.05 3.61
CA SER A 760 3.32 0.03 3.47
C SER A 760 2.19 0.19 4.50
N LEU A 761 2.54 0.38 5.78
CA LEU A 761 1.55 0.63 6.83
C LEU A 761 0.78 1.93 6.58
N ARG A 762 1.42 2.97 6.03
CA ARG A 762 0.75 4.23 5.67
C ARG A 762 -0.35 4.02 4.62
N GLU A 763 -0.11 3.16 3.64
CA GLU A 763 -1.13 2.76 2.64
C GLU A 763 -2.32 2.04 3.31
N ARG A 764 -2.04 1.12 4.23
CA ARG A 764 -3.07 0.40 4.98
C ARG A 764 -3.88 1.34 5.88
N LEU A 765 -3.21 2.29 6.52
CA LEU A 765 -3.86 3.32 7.33
C LEU A 765 -4.82 4.21 6.51
N ALA A 766 -4.47 4.52 5.26
CA ALA A 766 -5.37 5.26 4.38
C ALA A 766 -6.66 4.47 4.07
N LEU A 767 -6.57 3.14 3.96
CA LEU A 767 -7.76 2.29 3.83
C LEU A 767 -8.59 2.25 5.12
N ALA A 768 -7.96 2.22 6.29
CA ALA A 768 -8.63 2.28 7.59
C ALA A 768 -9.36 3.62 7.77
N ASP A 769 -8.69 4.74 7.49
CA ASP A 769 -9.28 6.09 7.52
C ASP A 769 -10.53 6.16 6.62
N THR A 770 -10.43 5.62 5.40
CA THR A 770 -11.55 5.64 4.43
C THR A 770 -12.71 4.74 4.85
N ALA A 771 -12.42 3.66 5.59
CA ALA A 771 -13.44 2.80 6.18
C ALA A 771 -14.12 3.43 7.41
N GLY A 772 -13.67 4.59 7.87
CA GLY A 772 -14.22 5.29 9.03
C GLY A 772 -13.66 4.82 10.37
N ILE A 773 -12.51 4.14 10.37
CA ILE A 773 -11.83 3.71 11.59
C ILE A 773 -11.01 4.89 12.13
N ASP A 774 -11.32 5.34 13.34
CA ASP A 774 -10.63 6.46 13.98
C ASP A 774 -9.14 6.12 14.21
N ARG A 775 -8.26 7.03 13.84
CA ARG A 775 -6.81 6.88 13.89
C ARG A 775 -6.28 6.57 15.29
N ASP A 776 -6.91 7.07 16.34
CA ASP A 776 -6.55 6.84 17.74
C ASP A 776 -6.90 5.42 18.24
N LYS A 777 -7.65 4.66 17.44
CA LYS A 777 -7.97 3.24 17.66
C LYS A 777 -7.06 2.28 16.89
N VAL A 778 -6.22 2.78 15.99
CA VAL A 778 -5.32 1.94 15.22
C VAL A 778 -3.97 1.83 15.91
N ILE A 779 -3.54 0.58 16.13
CA ILE A 779 -2.22 0.21 16.62
C ILE A 779 -1.43 -0.38 15.45
N VAL A 780 -0.21 0.05 15.20
CA VAL A 780 0.60 -0.48 14.10
C VAL A 780 1.63 -1.48 14.62
N ASP A 781 1.83 -2.59 13.90
CA ASP A 781 2.88 -3.58 14.18
C ASP A 781 3.79 -3.73 12.95
N PRO A 782 5.11 -3.51 13.07
CA PRO A 782 6.06 -3.73 11.99
C PRO A 782 6.15 -5.19 11.50
N GLY A 783 5.56 -6.14 12.19
CA GLY A 783 5.46 -7.55 11.79
C GLY A 783 6.80 -8.27 11.78
N LEU A 784 7.53 -8.26 12.91
CA LEU A 784 8.80 -8.96 13.05
C LEU A 784 8.65 -10.46 12.72
N GLY A 785 9.47 -10.97 11.80
CA GLY A 785 9.44 -12.38 11.39
C GLY A 785 8.37 -12.74 10.35
N PHE A 786 7.64 -11.76 9.83
CA PHE A 786 6.74 -11.90 8.70
C PHE A 786 7.40 -11.30 7.45
N GLY A 787 8.09 -12.14 6.65
CA GLY A 787 8.85 -11.70 5.49
C GLY A 787 10.03 -10.77 5.83
N LYS A 788 10.75 -11.04 6.92
CA LYS A 788 11.93 -10.27 7.32
C LYS A 788 13.02 -11.19 7.83
N SER A 789 14.25 -10.90 7.44
CA SER A 789 15.44 -11.54 7.97
C SER A 789 15.68 -11.21 9.45
N ALA A 790 16.58 -11.94 10.10
CA ALA A 790 16.95 -11.65 11.48
C ALA A 790 17.60 -10.28 11.65
N ALA A 791 18.40 -9.83 10.69
CA ALA A 791 19.05 -8.52 10.70
C ALA A 791 18.01 -7.39 10.62
N GLU A 792 17.07 -7.49 9.70
CA GLU A 792 15.96 -6.54 9.54
C GLU A 792 15.06 -6.50 10.77
N ALA A 793 14.76 -7.67 11.39
CA ALA A 793 13.98 -7.72 12.61
C ALA A 793 14.69 -7.00 13.79
N PHE A 794 16.02 -7.09 13.90
CA PHE A 794 16.77 -6.31 14.89
C PHE A 794 16.81 -4.83 14.55
N GLU A 795 16.90 -4.47 13.28
CA GLU A 795 16.85 -3.08 12.82
C GLU A 795 15.49 -2.44 13.11
N LEU A 796 14.39 -3.15 12.89
CA LEU A 796 13.03 -2.71 13.25
C LEU A 796 12.89 -2.42 14.75
N ILE A 797 13.51 -3.25 15.63
CA ILE A 797 13.54 -2.96 17.07
C ILE A 797 14.43 -1.75 17.36
N ASP A 798 15.60 -1.64 16.72
CA ASP A 798 16.51 -0.50 16.94
C ASP A 798 15.88 0.83 16.57
N ARG A 799 15.09 0.85 15.51
CA ARG A 799 14.49 2.04 14.93
C ARG A 799 12.96 2.13 15.15
N VAL A 800 12.40 1.38 16.12
CA VAL A 800 10.95 1.34 16.38
C VAL A 800 10.34 2.72 16.62
N GLY A 801 11.08 3.65 17.20
CA GLY A 801 10.62 5.02 17.41
C GLY A 801 10.34 5.81 16.12
N GLU A 802 10.84 5.35 14.96
CA GLU A 802 10.55 6.00 13.67
C GLU A 802 9.10 5.74 13.21
N PHE A 803 8.45 4.65 13.69
CA PHE A 803 7.04 4.36 13.41
C PHE A 803 6.08 5.40 14.00
N ALA A 804 6.54 6.23 14.93
CA ALA A 804 5.82 7.42 15.37
C ALA A 804 5.42 8.36 14.19
N ALA A 805 6.07 8.24 13.02
CA ALA A 805 5.66 8.90 11.78
C ALA A 805 4.24 8.55 11.31
N LEU A 806 3.69 7.46 11.79
CA LEU A 806 2.34 6.98 11.43
C LEU A 806 1.24 7.55 12.34
N ASP A 807 1.64 8.24 13.41
CA ASP A 807 0.73 8.84 14.38
C ASP A 807 -0.20 7.84 15.09
N CYS A 808 0.25 6.60 15.25
CA CYS A 808 -0.42 5.49 15.94
C CYS A 808 0.47 4.91 17.02
N PRO A 809 -0.09 4.26 18.06
CA PRO A 809 0.66 3.39 18.96
C PRO A 809 1.39 2.27 18.19
N VAL A 810 2.55 1.85 18.69
CA VAL A 810 3.39 0.83 18.05
C VAL A 810 3.45 -0.42 18.90
N LEU A 811 2.99 -1.56 18.35
CA LEU A 811 3.12 -2.88 18.95
C LEU A 811 4.35 -3.59 18.39
N VAL A 812 5.08 -4.30 19.25
CA VAL A 812 6.23 -5.13 18.85
C VAL A 812 6.05 -6.57 19.37
N GLY A 813 5.83 -7.50 18.42
CA GLY A 813 5.70 -8.93 18.69
C GLY A 813 6.99 -9.70 18.40
N HIS A 814 7.93 -9.79 19.34
CA HIS A 814 9.25 -10.42 19.15
C HIS A 814 9.46 -11.73 19.91
N SER A 815 8.50 -12.10 20.77
CA SER A 815 8.64 -13.22 21.72
C SER A 815 8.94 -14.56 21.04
N HIS A 816 10.03 -15.20 21.46
CA HIS A 816 10.54 -16.52 20.99
C HIS A 816 10.77 -16.64 19.48
N LYS A 817 10.83 -15.54 18.72
CA LYS A 817 10.97 -15.55 17.25
C LYS A 817 12.34 -16.06 16.79
N SER A 818 12.39 -16.50 15.52
CA SER A 818 13.56 -17.12 14.90
C SER A 818 14.76 -16.18 14.80
N MET A 819 14.55 -14.87 14.83
CA MET A 819 15.61 -13.85 14.77
C MET A 819 16.69 -14.03 15.84
N PHE A 820 16.33 -14.57 17.02
CA PHE A 820 17.30 -14.84 18.09
C PHE A 820 18.31 -15.94 17.76
N GLY A 821 18.09 -16.73 16.69
CA GLY A 821 19.09 -17.62 16.14
C GLY A 821 20.35 -16.91 15.66
N ALA A 822 20.24 -15.66 15.21
CA ALA A 822 21.39 -14.84 14.82
C ALA A 822 22.31 -14.40 15.97
N VAL A 823 21.84 -14.56 17.21
CA VAL A 823 22.61 -14.35 18.46
C VAL A 823 22.81 -15.67 19.23
N ASP A 824 22.88 -16.78 18.51
CA ASP A 824 23.16 -18.13 19.00
C ASP A 824 22.17 -18.64 20.09
N ARG A 825 20.86 -18.29 19.94
CA ARG A 825 19.80 -18.82 20.82
C ARG A 825 19.00 -19.91 20.13
N ALA A 826 19.06 -21.12 20.68
CA ALA A 826 18.23 -22.25 20.24
C ALA A 826 16.73 -21.97 20.56
N PRO A 827 15.77 -22.64 19.90
CA PRO A 827 14.35 -22.40 20.11
C PRO A 827 13.88 -22.47 21.57
N ASP A 828 14.50 -23.34 22.36
CA ASP A 828 14.24 -23.58 23.78
C ASP A 828 15.07 -22.69 24.74
N ASP A 829 15.91 -21.77 24.21
CA ASP A 829 16.77 -20.84 24.97
C ASP A 829 16.54 -19.38 24.55
N ARG A 830 15.33 -19.01 24.15
CA ARG A 830 15.02 -17.66 23.65
C ARG A 830 14.41 -16.73 24.68
N GLU A 831 14.02 -17.21 25.85
CA GLU A 831 13.36 -16.43 26.91
C GLU A 831 14.17 -15.20 27.32
N HIS A 832 15.43 -15.37 27.70
CA HIS A 832 16.27 -14.24 28.11
C HIS A 832 16.57 -13.23 26.98
N ALA A 833 16.67 -13.73 25.76
CA ALA A 833 16.83 -12.86 24.59
C ALA A 833 15.54 -12.06 24.31
N THR A 834 14.36 -12.69 24.52
CA THR A 834 13.06 -12.03 24.45
C THR A 834 12.98 -10.89 25.48
N VAL A 835 13.30 -11.15 26.75
CA VAL A 835 13.29 -10.15 27.83
C VAL A 835 14.22 -8.98 27.53
N ALA A 836 15.43 -9.26 27.03
CA ALA A 836 16.37 -8.20 26.61
C ALA A 836 15.81 -7.35 25.45
N ALA A 837 15.18 -8.00 24.46
CA ALA A 837 14.57 -7.29 23.34
C ALA A 837 13.35 -6.46 23.79
N THR A 838 12.55 -6.95 24.74
CA THR A 838 11.45 -6.22 25.37
C THR A 838 11.94 -4.91 26.00
N ALA A 839 12.99 -4.98 26.82
CA ALA A 839 13.54 -3.77 27.44
C ALA A 839 14.04 -2.75 26.40
N LEU A 840 14.68 -3.24 25.32
CA LEU A 840 15.14 -2.39 24.23
C LEU A 840 13.96 -1.79 23.42
N ALA A 841 12.96 -2.56 23.10
CA ALA A 841 11.78 -2.07 22.37
C ALA A 841 11.05 -0.99 23.18
N ALA A 842 10.81 -1.23 24.47
CA ALA A 842 10.20 -0.26 25.39
C ALA A 842 11.06 1.01 25.53
N ASP A 843 12.40 0.87 25.67
CA ASP A 843 13.33 2.01 25.74
C ASP A 843 13.32 2.85 24.45
N ARG A 844 13.08 2.24 23.30
CA ARG A 844 13.09 2.88 21.99
C ARG A 844 11.72 3.39 21.53
N GLY A 845 10.66 3.18 22.31
CA GLY A 845 9.34 3.79 22.06
C GLY A 845 8.28 2.83 21.55
N ALA A 846 8.40 1.53 21.77
CA ALA A 846 7.26 0.61 21.64
C ALA A 846 6.20 0.94 22.70
N ASP A 847 4.95 1.10 22.28
CA ASP A 847 3.83 1.37 23.16
C ASP A 847 3.19 0.07 23.69
N ILE A 848 3.34 -1.03 22.94
CA ILE A 848 2.87 -2.36 23.34
C ILE A 848 3.95 -3.41 23.01
N VAL A 849 4.15 -4.37 23.92
CA VAL A 849 4.97 -5.57 23.66
C VAL A 849 4.11 -6.83 23.78
N ARG A 850 4.10 -7.67 22.73
CA ARG A 850 3.33 -8.92 22.70
C ARG A 850 4.24 -10.10 23.00
N VAL A 851 3.97 -10.78 24.12
CA VAL A 851 4.87 -11.75 24.73
C VAL A 851 4.16 -12.99 25.27
N HIS A 852 4.89 -14.12 25.38
CA HIS A 852 4.40 -15.35 26.02
C HIS A 852 4.66 -15.35 27.53
N ASP A 853 5.82 -14.87 27.98
CA ASP A 853 6.29 -14.92 29.37
C ASP A 853 6.04 -13.54 30.01
N VAL A 854 4.81 -13.31 30.50
CA VAL A 854 4.35 -11.98 30.97
C VAL A 854 5.18 -11.46 32.13
N ALA A 855 5.46 -12.27 33.16
CA ALA A 855 6.12 -11.81 34.38
C ALA A 855 7.54 -11.26 34.12
N GLU A 856 8.32 -11.98 33.33
CA GLU A 856 9.71 -11.64 33.00
C GLU A 856 9.75 -10.38 32.10
N ASN A 857 8.80 -10.27 31.16
CA ASN A 857 8.73 -9.14 30.23
C ASN A 857 8.11 -7.90 30.87
N ARG A 858 7.16 -8.03 31.80
CA ARG A 858 6.68 -6.92 32.64
C ARG A 858 7.84 -6.28 33.42
N ALA A 859 8.68 -7.12 34.06
CA ALA A 859 9.85 -6.61 34.76
C ALA A 859 10.81 -5.84 33.83
N ALA A 860 10.98 -6.27 32.57
CA ALA A 860 11.78 -5.58 31.58
C ALA A 860 11.18 -4.21 31.21
N VAL A 861 9.87 -4.14 31.02
CA VAL A 861 9.12 -2.89 30.76
C VAL A 861 9.26 -1.93 31.95
N ASP A 862 9.07 -2.40 33.18
CA ASP A 862 9.19 -1.58 34.39
C ASP A 862 10.62 -1.01 34.55
N VAL A 863 11.66 -1.79 34.25
CA VAL A 863 13.05 -1.32 34.26
C VAL A 863 13.26 -0.25 33.18
N ALA A 864 12.76 -0.46 31.97
CA ALA A 864 12.85 0.55 30.93
C ALA A 864 12.10 1.85 31.32
N ALA A 865 10.92 1.75 31.89
CA ALA A 865 10.14 2.87 32.41
C ALA A 865 10.88 3.62 33.53
N ALA A 866 11.46 2.90 34.49
CA ALA A 866 12.22 3.48 35.59
C ALA A 866 13.49 4.23 35.10
N VAL A 867 14.24 3.62 34.17
CA VAL A 867 15.42 4.25 33.54
C VAL A 867 15.01 5.52 32.81
N ASN A 868 13.82 5.54 32.23
CA ASN A 868 13.31 6.67 31.45
C ASN A 868 12.65 7.78 32.30
N GLY A 869 12.48 7.54 33.62
CA GLY A 869 11.90 8.50 34.54
C GLY A 869 10.38 8.68 34.40
N ALA A 870 9.71 7.74 33.72
CA ALA A 870 8.27 7.73 33.58
C ALA A 870 7.52 7.37 34.88
N ASP A 871 8.22 6.75 35.86
CA ASP A 871 7.62 6.31 37.14
C ASP A 871 7.95 7.29 38.28
N ARG A 872 7.57 8.55 38.14
CA ARG A 872 7.36 9.44 39.28
C ARG A 872 5.89 9.84 39.33
N ARG A 873 5.00 8.85 39.51
CA ARG A 873 3.70 9.10 40.11
C ARG A 873 3.96 9.67 41.51
N ASP A 874 3.40 10.86 41.73
CA ASP A 874 3.50 11.60 42.99
C ASP A 874 3.31 10.70 44.21
N GLY A 875 4.33 10.70 45.05
CA GLY A 875 4.35 10.42 46.44
C GLY A 875 3.22 9.69 47.14
N ALA A 876 3.14 8.35 46.94
CA ALA A 876 2.55 7.51 47.95
C ALA A 876 3.20 6.10 47.82
N HIS A 877 4.05 5.82 48.77
CA HIS A 877 4.80 4.60 49.07
C HIS A 877 6.29 4.60 48.66
N ALA A 878 7.03 5.56 49.21
CA ALA A 878 8.41 5.29 49.59
C ALA A 878 8.38 4.79 51.07
N GLU A 879 7.98 3.53 51.30
CA GLU A 879 8.32 2.85 52.54
C GLU A 879 9.64 2.14 52.32
N ASP A 880 10.61 2.64 53.05
CA ASP A 880 11.83 2.03 53.54
C ASP A 880 12.25 0.67 52.91
N ILE A 881 13.17 0.71 51.96
CA ILE A 881 14.14 -0.35 51.81
C ILE A 881 15.41 0.11 52.54
N SER A 882 15.42 0.00 53.87
CA SER A 882 16.62 -0.06 54.66
C SER A 882 16.78 -1.52 55.10
N ASP A 883 17.91 -2.10 54.71
CA ASP A 883 18.56 -3.28 55.27
C ASP A 883 17.93 -4.67 55.07
N GLU A 884 18.44 -5.42 54.07
CA GLU A 884 19.18 -6.66 54.35
C GLU A 884 20.21 -6.96 53.25
#